data_f0d8c83feeeac660c0dfaab6317ba72f
#
_entry.id   f0d8c83feeeac660c0dfaab6317ba72f
#
_cell.length_a   1.000
_cell.length_b   1.000
_cell.length_c   1.000
_cell.angle_alpha   90.00
_cell.angle_beta   90.00
_cell.angle_gamma   90.00
#
_symmetry.space_group_name_H-M   'P 1'
#
loop_
_entity.id
_entity.type
_entity.pdbx_description
1 polymer ?
#
loop_
_entity_poly.entity_id
_entity_poly.type
_entity_poly.pdbx_seq_one_letter_code
_entity_poly.pdbx_strand_id
1 'polypeptide(L)'
;MRFDIFQSVTTPRAVQDRYLPPDRDSFAADLPQGRVIVIAPTRAACETIELALGLHLDTVLQREHGDQIQRLAESGAGFGIVAGTGTGKTLGIRPIAETILKTKSLRVGVVNREREATPDTPTWNVIIVTTGIARRWFQDNDIRATDTLVVDEIHQTSAELELCLALGKRVGCRYIWLSATVDPSFYAEYLGSASVIESSAFDPAKAATVKVINRDPVEFLDDKFLRAVFKEKRGVGVFLPTRAGVEQVAETVHSLFPQINTAFYHGGEPIRVIRPFLEGTEKKPYVLSMTAAGQSALNVSGLDTVVIDDTRFTNIIECGKNVLSKLHLGSNEILQMAGRVHGRVDGGRVFILSDRAIDFKSLQPTAPEFQLAGDSERVALTCAALGVRADALDLPVPLDRVSYRKALALLDDRGIVENGKLTTYGKSVEALPVDRVWAELLVNADDELVPFVAVISGIESLHRMTREERDLDGLIVAGSDHLTAYNVYAEALKKCGFIGEVYGLPRHQFDESIAEWAERRGVLVKSIEDAALGMASVYRSLGMPLPAKLAFARDHTYKQFAELLARTMPFDLVIDEQTRDGGNARVSKTSVCGSWGAIAGTLRYFAGRSGEPRAGIEGTQIPDSLIRKYATRSKPQLMYDPHRKHDQLVLMSRVEYFGFELDREVEAVREFSPGIAAEARHILAEAAAREEARQVSIKRNHAAINEVREAYRRSGGATPRLGFDELTALYESQLTDVNSVEEFRNARLTVKPDDFVSPEERARLALLPEMVLVRDREAWIDYDVEERPDGSRFGVARLRLPEKIARSLTEAELPVLDRPMRFAVVRGQRGAVKADTLDELQELLDRPWSTDEIATERKRDDTKPQHNRRPFHGKHPHGGGKRNGPRGRGRRGR
;
A
#
# COMPACT_ATOMS: atom_id res chain seq x y z
N MET A 1 6.59 2.70 22.33
CA MET A 1 6.26 1.53 23.16
C MET A 1 6.76 0.31 22.41
N ARG A 2 7.85 -0.29 22.85
CA ARG A 2 8.27 -1.60 22.36
C ARG A 2 7.25 -2.60 22.86
N PHE A 3 6.58 -3.27 21.98
CA PHE A 3 5.79 -4.44 22.33
C PHE A 3 6.76 -5.55 22.71
N ASP A 4 6.93 -5.82 24.00
CA ASP A 4 7.68 -6.97 24.49
C ASP A 4 6.92 -8.29 24.25
N ILE A 5 6.31 -8.44 23.07
CA ILE A 5 5.56 -9.63 22.67
C ILE A 5 6.50 -10.84 22.50
N PHE A 6 7.79 -10.57 22.24
CA PHE A 6 8.76 -11.62 21.96
C PHE A 6 9.56 -12.14 23.14
N GLN A 7 9.41 -11.56 24.36
CA GLN A 7 10.12 -12.08 25.53
C GLN A 7 9.54 -13.37 26.12
N SER A 8 8.33 -13.78 25.73
CA SER A 8 7.69 -15.02 26.21
C SER A 8 7.63 -16.15 25.21
N VAL A 9 7.97 -15.93 23.95
CA VAL A 9 8.02 -16.98 22.91
C VAL A 9 9.44 -17.53 22.89
N THR A 10 9.72 -18.49 23.76
CA THR A 10 10.87 -19.36 23.59
C THR A 10 10.62 -20.23 22.36
N THR A 11 11.00 -19.71 21.18
CA THR A 11 11.14 -20.54 19.99
C THR A 11 12.14 -21.63 20.34
N PRO A 12 11.85 -22.93 20.13
CA PRO A 12 12.82 -23.97 20.38
C PRO A 12 14.12 -23.63 19.65
N ARG A 13 15.23 -23.64 20.33
CA ARG A 13 16.56 -23.28 19.81
C ARG A 13 16.88 -23.99 18.48
N ALA A 14 16.40 -25.23 18.35
CA ALA A 14 16.50 -26.05 17.16
C ALA A 14 15.81 -25.47 15.90
N VAL A 15 14.73 -24.66 16.07
CA VAL A 15 14.02 -24.03 14.95
C VAL A 15 14.76 -22.78 14.49
N GLN A 16 15.28 -21.96 15.42
CA GLN A 16 16.09 -20.80 15.06
C GLN A 16 17.37 -21.19 14.30
N ASP A 17 18.03 -22.26 14.72
CA ASP A 17 19.24 -22.72 14.05
C ASP A 17 18.98 -23.31 12.66
N ARG A 18 17.78 -23.86 12.41
CA ARG A 18 17.37 -24.38 11.08
C ARG A 18 17.20 -23.30 10.00
N TYR A 19 16.83 -22.10 10.40
CA TYR A 19 16.47 -21.03 9.46
C TYR A 19 17.60 -20.01 9.24
N LEU A 20 18.71 -20.16 9.93
CA LEU A 20 19.90 -19.39 9.61
C LEU A 20 20.44 -19.85 8.27
N PRO A 21 20.67 -18.92 7.31
CA PRO A 21 21.32 -19.32 6.08
C PRO A 21 22.65 -19.97 6.42
N PRO A 22 22.94 -21.17 5.90
CA PRO A 22 24.25 -21.77 6.09
C PRO A 22 25.32 -20.81 5.57
N ASP A 23 26.46 -20.75 6.23
CA ASP A 23 27.67 -20.14 5.65
C ASP A 23 27.92 -20.84 4.32
N ARG A 24 27.69 -20.13 3.23
CA ARG A 24 27.89 -20.65 1.88
C ARG A 24 29.00 -19.91 1.19
N ASP A 25 29.69 -20.63 0.30
CA ASP A 25 30.65 -20.02 -0.60
C ASP A 25 29.93 -18.97 -1.49
N SER A 26 30.61 -17.85 -1.76
CA SER A 26 30.11 -16.82 -2.66
C SER A 26 29.93 -17.37 -4.07
N PHE A 27 28.84 -17.01 -4.74
CA PHE A 27 28.66 -17.28 -6.17
C PHE A 27 29.38 -16.26 -7.05
N ALA A 28 30.04 -15.27 -6.46
CA ALA A 28 30.83 -14.31 -7.21
C ALA A 28 32.05 -15.04 -7.83
N ALA A 29 32.20 -14.89 -9.15
CA ALA A 29 33.31 -15.46 -9.86
C ALA A 29 34.51 -14.51 -9.88
N ASP A 30 35.70 -15.06 -9.74
CA ASP A 30 36.95 -14.30 -9.85
C ASP A 30 37.44 -14.30 -11.31
N LEU A 31 36.60 -13.70 -12.19
CA LEU A 31 36.87 -13.57 -13.61
C LEU A 31 37.39 -12.14 -13.89
N PRO A 32 38.59 -11.99 -14.50
CA PRO A 32 39.17 -10.66 -14.74
C PRO A 32 38.27 -9.73 -15.57
N GLN A 33 37.41 -10.28 -16.40
CA GLN A 33 36.49 -9.55 -17.27
C GLN A 33 35.08 -9.44 -16.69
N GLY A 34 34.84 -9.99 -15.48
CA GLY A 34 33.52 -10.14 -14.90
C GLY A 34 32.62 -11.13 -15.64
N ARG A 35 31.33 -11.13 -15.30
CA ARG A 35 30.29 -11.96 -15.91
C ARG A 35 29.27 -11.08 -16.60
N VAL A 36 28.47 -11.66 -17.48
CA VAL A 36 27.24 -11.07 -17.98
C VAL A 36 26.07 -11.66 -17.17
N ILE A 37 25.43 -10.85 -16.36
CA ILE A 37 24.26 -11.26 -15.56
C ILE A 37 23.01 -10.70 -16.23
N VAL A 38 22.16 -11.58 -16.74
CA VAL A 38 20.92 -11.20 -17.44
C VAL A 38 19.77 -11.24 -16.44
N ILE A 39 19.20 -10.09 -16.14
CA ILE A 39 18.04 -9.96 -15.24
C ILE A 39 16.76 -10.05 -16.08
N ALA A 40 15.97 -11.07 -15.83
CA ALA A 40 14.71 -11.35 -16.50
C ALA A 40 13.51 -11.04 -15.60
N PRO A 41 12.40 -10.49 -16.13
CA PRO A 41 11.24 -10.13 -15.32
C PRO A 41 10.48 -11.35 -14.78
N THR A 42 10.54 -12.49 -15.47
CA THR A 42 9.80 -13.71 -15.11
C THR A 42 10.62 -14.97 -15.35
N ARG A 43 10.20 -16.09 -14.76
CA ARG A 43 10.79 -17.41 -15.02
C ARG A 43 10.71 -17.82 -16.50
N ALA A 44 9.55 -17.58 -17.12
CA ALA A 44 9.36 -17.87 -18.55
C ALA A 44 10.31 -17.04 -19.43
N ALA A 45 10.58 -15.80 -19.06
CA ALA A 45 11.58 -14.97 -19.73
C ALA A 45 12.99 -15.57 -19.60
N CYS A 46 13.36 -16.14 -18.44
CA CYS A 46 14.64 -16.84 -18.28
C CYS A 46 14.82 -17.96 -19.30
N GLU A 47 13.80 -18.79 -19.51
CA GLU A 47 13.83 -19.88 -20.49
C GLU A 47 13.96 -19.36 -21.93
N THR A 48 13.21 -18.31 -22.24
CA THR A 48 13.26 -17.66 -23.56
C THR A 48 14.66 -17.10 -23.84
N ILE A 49 15.31 -16.47 -22.86
CA ILE A 49 16.66 -15.92 -22.97
C ILE A 49 17.68 -17.07 -23.09
N GLU A 50 17.54 -18.13 -22.31
CA GLU A 50 18.42 -19.31 -22.41
C GLU A 50 18.39 -19.92 -23.82
N LEU A 51 17.18 -20.11 -24.38
CA LEU A 51 17.00 -20.58 -25.75
C LEU A 51 17.64 -19.63 -26.76
N ALA A 52 17.41 -18.32 -26.59
CA ALA A 52 17.98 -17.29 -27.47
C ALA A 52 19.51 -17.28 -27.46
N LEU A 53 20.13 -17.49 -26.29
CA LEU A 53 21.58 -17.62 -26.14
C LEU A 53 22.13 -18.88 -26.83
N GLY A 54 21.32 -19.89 -27.08
CA GLY A 54 21.67 -21.08 -27.85
C GLY A 54 21.58 -20.92 -29.37
N LEU A 55 20.94 -19.85 -29.86
CA LEU A 55 20.65 -19.67 -31.27
C LEU A 55 21.59 -18.63 -31.93
N HIS A 56 21.94 -18.91 -33.19
CA HIS A 56 22.67 -17.98 -34.07
C HIS A 56 21.76 -17.59 -35.24
N LEU A 57 20.99 -16.55 -35.05
CA LEU A 57 20.05 -16.05 -36.04
C LEU A 57 20.41 -14.63 -36.47
N ASP A 58 20.35 -14.37 -37.75
CA ASP A 58 20.51 -13.03 -38.33
C ASP A 58 19.20 -12.27 -38.16
N THR A 59 19.14 -11.34 -37.18
CA THR A 59 17.95 -10.58 -36.85
C THR A 59 17.93 -9.21 -37.54
N VAL A 60 16.78 -8.57 -37.61
CA VAL A 60 16.66 -7.19 -38.12
C VAL A 60 17.57 -6.26 -37.32
N LEU A 61 17.53 -6.33 -36.01
CA LEU A 61 18.37 -5.52 -35.12
C LEU A 61 19.88 -5.71 -35.41
N GLN A 62 20.30 -6.95 -35.69
CA GLN A 62 21.70 -7.23 -35.98
C GLN A 62 22.15 -6.70 -37.34
N ARG A 63 21.29 -6.80 -38.36
CA ARG A 63 21.58 -6.28 -39.71
C ARG A 63 21.64 -4.76 -39.74
N GLU A 64 20.75 -4.09 -39.01
CA GLU A 64 20.67 -2.62 -39.03
C GLU A 64 21.67 -1.95 -38.08
N HIS A 65 21.93 -2.56 -36.93
CA HIS A 65 22.69 -1.91 -35.84
C HIS A 65 23.83 -2.79 -35.27
N GLY A 66 24.14 -3.94 -35.87
CA GLY A 66 25.14 -4.88 -35.33
C GLY A 66 26.48 -4.25 -35.04
N ASP A 67 27.02 -3.49 -36.00
CA ASP A 67 28.33 -2.79 -35.84
C ASP A 67 28.30 -1.73 -34.74
N GLN A 68 27.17 -1.04 -34.57
CA GLN A 68 26.99 -0.05 -33.49
C GLN A 68 26.93 -0.74 -32.13
N ILE A 69 26.15 -1.83 -32.02
CA ILE A 69 26.03 -2.64 -30.81
C ILE A 69 27.40 -3.18 -30.41
N GLN A 70 28.15 -3.73 -31.36
CA GLN A 70 29.50 -4.27 -31.11
C GLN A 70 30.43 -3.18 -30.56
N ARG A 71 30.51 -2.02 -31.23
CA ARG A 71 31.34 -0.90 -30.74
C ARG A 71 30.98 -0.43 -29.32
N LEU A 72 29.69 -0.34 -29.03
CA LEU A 72 29.23 0.03 -27.69
C LEU A 72 29.53 -1.06 -26.67
N ALA A 73 29.40 -2.33 -27.04
CA ALA A 73 29.77 -3.44 -26.15
C ALA A 73 31.28 -3.47 -25.84
N GLU A 74 32.14 -3.17 -26.84
CA GLU A 74 33.59 -3.08 -26.69
C GLU A 74 34.03 -1.87 -25.86
N SER A 75 33.30 -0.74 -25.92
CA SER A 75 33.66 0.51 -25.25
C SER A 75 33.69 0.44 -23.74
N GLY A 76 33.05 -0.55 -23.14
CA GLY A 76 32.87 -0.64 -21.69
C GLY A 76 31.78 0.28 -21.12
N ALA A 77 31.17 1.16 -21.92
CA ALA A 77 30.07 2.04 -21.48
C ALA A 77 28.71 1.30 -21.43
N GLY A 78 27.80 1.76 -20.60
CA GLY A 78 26.40 1.34 -20.59
C GLY A 78 25.65 1.87 -21.81
N PHE A 79 24.66 1.13 -22.30
CA PHE A 79 23.79 1.56 -23.39
C PHE A 79 22.41 0.90 -23.36
N GLY A 80 21.45 1.51 -24.04
CA GLY A 80 20.10 1.00 -24.20
C GLY A 80 19.78 0.54 -25.60
N ILE A 81 18.84 -0.41 -25.71
CA ILE A 81 18.24 -0.85 -26.99
C ILE A 81 16.72 -0.80 -26.84
N VAL A 82 16.08 0.09 -27.59
CA VAL A 82 14.62 0.17 -27.70
C VAL A 82 14.24 -0.34 -29.08
N ALA A 83 13.60 -1.48 -29.12
CA ALA A 83 13.25 -2.10 -30.39
C ALA A 83 11.93 -2.85 -30.28
N GLY A 84 11.07 -2.72 -31.28
CA GLY A 84 9.77 -3.37 -31.33
C GLY A 84 9.83 -4.89 -31.10
N THR A 85 8.75 -5.51 -30.66
CA THR A 85 8.68 -6.97 -30.51
C THR A 85 8.99 -7.65 -31.85
N GLY A 86 9.73 -8.76 -31.87
CA GLY A 86 10.08 -9.48 -33.09
C GLY A 86 11.30 -8.95 -33.88
N THR A 87 11.94 -7.86 -33.43
CA THR A 87 13.19 -7.35 -34.02
C THR A 87 14.41 -8.19 -33.70
N GLY A 88 14.32 -9.06 -32.70
CA GLY A 88 15.40 -9.92 -32.22
C GLY A 88 16.18 -9.37 -31.02
N LYS A 89 15.58 -8.50 -30.19
CA LYS A 89 16.22 -7.94 -28.98
C LYS A 89 16.88 -9.01 -28.10
N THR A 90 16.11 -10.00 -27.65
CA THR A 90 16.57 -11.06 -26.78
C THR A 90 17.68 -11.91 -27.45
N LEU A 91 17.60 -12.13 -28.78
CA LEU A 91 18.66 -12.79 -29.58
C LEU A 91 19.94 -11.94 -29.63
N GLY A 92 19.82 -10.63 -29.52
CA GLY A 92 20.95 -9.70 -29.48
C GLY A 92 21.81 -9.82 -28.21
N ILE A 93 21.29 -10.46 -27.14
CA ILE A 93 22.04 -10.65 -25.88
C ILE A 93 23.29 -11.52 -26.12
N ARG A 94 23.19 -12.54 -26.97
CA ARG A 94 24.32 -13.40 -27.27
C ARG A 94 25.53 -12.68 -27.86
N PRO A 95 25.45 -11.98 -29.00
CA PRO A 95 26.60 -11.26 -29.58
C PRO A 95 27.11 -10.15 -28.64
N ILE A 96 26.25 -9.53 -27.82
CA ILE A 96 26.67 -8.58 -26.78
C ILE A 96 27.54 -9.31 -25.74
N ALA A 97 27.09 -10.44 -25.22
CA ALA A 97 27.85 -11.21 -24.24
C ALA A 97 29.18 -11.73 -24.80
N GLU A 98 29.18 -12.25 -26.05
CA GLU A 98 30.42 -12.70 -26.74
C GLU A 98 31.45 -11.58 -26.88
N THR A 99 30.98 -10.37 -27.22
CA THR A 99 31.82 -9.17 -27.34
C THR A 99 32.41 -8.76 -25.99
N ILE A 100 31.57 -8.64 -24.94
CA ILE A 100 32.00 -8.22 -23.60
C ILE A 100 33.00 -9.22 -23.02
N LEU A 101 32.72 -10.51 -23.12
CA LEU A 101 33.53 -11.58 -22.55
C LEU A 101 34.71 -11.95 -23.44
N LYS A 102 34.81 -11.38 -24.66
CA LYS A 102 35.83 -11.67 -25.67
C LYS A 102 36.00 -13.16 -25.97
N THR A 103 34.88 -13.90 -25.94
CA THR A 103 34.83 -15.35 -26.18
C THR A 103 33.52 -15.76 -26.82
N LYS A 104 33.59 -16.75 -27.72
CA LYS A 104 32.39 -17.39 -28.28
C LYS A 104 31.92 -18.60 -27.44
N SER A 105 32.71 -19.01 -26.46
CA SER A 105 32.39 -20.11 -25.56
C SER A 105 31.63 -19.57 -24.34
N LEU A 106 30.31 -19.42 -24.47
CA LEU A 106 29.46 -18.99 -23.40
C LEU A 106 29.07 -20.19 -22.52
N ARG A 107 29.40 -20.10 -21.24
CA ARG A 107 28.93 -21.03 -20.21
C ARG A 107 27.72 -20.40 -19.52
N VAL A 108 26.55 -20.82 -20.00
CA VAL A 108 25.27 -20.23 -19.60
C VAL A 108 24.68 -21.02 -18.44
N GLY A 109 24.26 -20.34 -17.41
CA GLY A 109 23.49 -20.91 -16.31
C GLY A 109 22.22 -20.07 -16.03
N VAL A 110 21.21 -20.72 -15.45
CA VAL A 110 19.97 -20.11 -15.03
C VAL A 110 19.77 -20.34 -13.56
N VAL A 111 19.47 -19.25 -12.80
CA VAL A 111 19.12 -19.35 -11.37
C VAL A 111 17.79 -18.65 -11.12
N ASN A 112 16.82 -19.43 -10.69
CA ASN A 112 15.49 -18.97 -10.31
C ASN A 112 14.88 -19.95 -9.29
N ARG A 113 13.59 -19.82 -8.95
CA ARG A 113 12.93 -20.76 -8.01
C ARG A 113 12.95 -22.22 -8.45
N GLU A 114 13.04 -22.50 -9.74
CA GLU A 114 13.04 -23.86 -10.30
C GLU A 114 14.44 -24.43 -10.47
N ARG A 115 15.46 -23.57 -10.59
CA ARG A 115 16.84 -23.92 -10.83
C ARG A 115 17.71 -23.21 -9.80
N GLU A 116 18.23 -23.95 -8.85
CA GLU A 116 19.11 -23.38 -7.82
C GLU A 116 20.54 -23.15 -8.35
N ALA A 117 21.25 -22.25 -7.68
CA ALA A 117 22.68 -22.13 -7.84
C ALA A 117 23.37 -23.45 -7.39
N THR A 118 24.35 -23.90 -8.16
CA THR A 118 25.12 -25.10 -7.92
C THR A 118 26.59 -24.75 -7.64
N PRO A 119 27.43 -25.71 -7.18
CA PRO A 119 28.87 -25.49 -7.07
C PRO A 119 29.53 -25.03 -8.38
N ASP A 120 28.91 -25.34 -9.54
CA ASP A 120 29.40 -24.91 -10.85
C ASP A 120 29.03 -23.45 -11.19
N THR A 121 28.11 -22.84 -10.46
CA THR A 121 27.66 -21.47 -10.72
C THR A 121 28.79 -20.44 -10.85
N PRO A 122 29.85 -20.46 -10.04
CA PRO A 122 31.00 -19.58 -10.21
C PRO A 122 31.76 -19.76 -11.51
N THR A 123 31.59 -20.90 -12.18
CA THR A 123 32.26 -21.18 -13.46
C THR A 123 31.50 -20.62 -14.67
N TRP A 124 30.24 -20.24 -14.51
CA TRP A 124 29.42 -19.67 -15.58
C TRP A 124 29.83 -18.23 -15.86
N ASN A 125 29.96 -17.89 -17.13
CA ASN A 125 30.28 -16.51 -17.54
C ASN A 125 29.07 -15.73 -18.02
N VAL A 126 27.94 -16.39 -18.28
CA VAL A 126 26.62 -15.77 -18.51
C VAL A 126 25.61 -16.41 -17.57
N ILE A 127 24.97 -15.62 -16.78
CA ILE A 127 23.99 -16.12 -15.80
C ILE A 127 22.67 -15.37 -15.97
N ILE A 128 21.60 -16.12 -16.14
CA ILE A 128 20.24 -15.60 -16.26
C ILE A 128 19.57 -15.73 -14.90
N VAL A 129 19.07 -14.63 -14.35
CA VAL A 129 18.43 -14.60 -13.03
C VAL A 129 17.09 -13.86 -13.08
N THR A 130 16.17 -14.23 -12.19
CA THR A 130 14.99 -13.39 -11.94
C THR A 130 15.35 -12.22 -11.04
N THR A 131 14.52 -11.15 -11.07
CA THR A 131 14.72 -9.95 -10.26
C THR A 131 14.90 -10.23 -8.76
N GLY A 132 14.11 -11.15 -8.18
CA GLY A 132 14.24 -11.53 -6.77
C GLY A 132 15.56 -12.23 -6.43
N ILE A 133 16.10 -13.07 -7.34
CA ILE A 133 17.43 -13.69 -7.18
C ILE A 133 18.52 -12.62 -7.30
N ALA A 134 18.44 -11.74 -8.31
CA ALA A 134 19.42 -10.66 -8.48
C ALA A 134 19.49 -9.77 -7.23
N ARG A 135 18.33 -9.38 -6.66
CA ARG A 135 18.27 -8.61 -5.42
C ARG A 135 18.99 -9.32 -4.27
N ARG A 136 18.75 -10.62 -4.09
CA ARG A 136 19.40 -11.41 -3.05
C ARG A 136 20.91 -11.50 -3.27
N TRP A 137 21.35 -11.71 -4.50
CA TRP A 137 22.77 -11.76 -4.84
C TRP A 137 23.50 -10.42 -4.59
N PHE A 138 22.80 -9.28 -4.71
CA PHE A 138 23.33 -8.00 -4.25
C PHE A 138 23.50 -7.95 -2.73
N GLN A 139 22.55 -8.49 -1.97
CA GLN A 139 22.64 -8.55 -0.50
C GLN A 139 23.78 -9.46 -0.04
N ASP A 140 23.99 -10.56 -0.73
CA ASP A 140 25.02 -11.57 -0.43
C ASP A 140 26.41 -11.20 -1.01
N ASN A 141 26.54 -10.06 -1.71
CA ASN A 141 27.74 -9.62 -2.44
C ASN A 141 28.20 -10.59 -3.53
N ASP A 142 27.29 -11.35 -4.12
CA ASP A 142 27.54 -12.26 -5.25
C ASP A 142 27.62 -11.52 -6.60
N ILE A 143 27.13 -10.27 -6.68
CA ILE A 143 27.27 -9.39 -7.84
C ILE A 143 28.32 -8.32 -7.52
N ARG A 144 29.31 -8.17 -8.41
CA ARG A 144 30.45 -7.28 -8.26
C ARG A 144 30.48 -6.20 -9.32
N ALA A 145 31.24 -5.12 -9.09
CA ALA A 145 31.41 -4.02 -10.02
C ALA A 145 31.97 -4.44 -11.40
N THR A 146 32.67 -5.55 -11.45
CA THR A 146 33.18 -6.13 -12.71
C THR A 146 32.11 -6.82 -13.56
N ASP A 147 30.95 -7.17 -12.97
CA ASP A 147 29.86 -7.80 -13.69
C ASP A 147 29.09 -6.78 -14.55
N THR A 148 28.69 -7.20 -15.76
CA THR A 148 27.79 -6.42 -16.61
C THR A 148 26.36 -6.92 -16.43
N LEU A 149 25.46 -6.01 -16.09
CA LEU A 149 24.03 -6.32 -15.95
C LEU A 149 23.32 -6.08 -17.26
N VAL A 150 22.70 -7.10 -17.81
CA VAL A 150 21.80 -7.00 -18.97
C VAL A 150 20.37 -7.11 -18.46
N VAL A 151 19.57 -6.07 -18.59
CA VAL A 151 18.18 -6.07 -18.15
C VAL A 151 17.27 -6.21 -19.35
N ASP A 152 16.66 -7.39 -19.53
CA ASP A 152 15.71 -7.61 -20.62
C ASP A 152 14.29 -7.17 -20.18
N GLU A 153 13.53 -6.60 -21.14
CA GLU A 153 12.19 -6.07 -20.96
C GLU A 153 12.09 -5.08 -19.76
N ILE A 154 13.06 -4.15 -19.66
CA ILE A 154 13.17 -3.21 -18.52
C ILE A 154 11.87 -2.40 -18.26
N HIS A 155 11.01 -2.24 -19.28
CA HIS A 155 9.72 -1.57 -19.16
C HIS A 155 8.68 -2.36 -18.32
N GLN A 156 8.93 -3.65 -18.07
CA GLN A 156 8.13 -4.44 -17.13
C GLN A 156 8.59 -4.15 -15.70
N THR A 157 8.19 -3.00 -15.18
CA THR A 157 8.60 -2.52 -13.86
C THR A 157 8.07 -3.40 -12.74
N SER A 158 8.85 -3.53 -11.70
CA SER A 158 8.48 -4.14 -10.42
C SER A 158 9.36 -3.58 -9.31
N ALA A 159 8.89 -3.61 -8.07
CA ALA A 159 9.68 -3.14 -6.93
C ALA A 159 11.04 -3.86 -6.83
N GLU A 160 11.07 -5.16 -7.13
CA GLU A 160 12.31 -5.95 -7.14
C GLU A 160 13.28 -5.51 -8.24
N LEU A 161 12.79 -5.22 -9.46
CA LEU A 161 13.63 -4.71 -10.55
C LEU A 161 14.18 -3.35 -10.20
N GLU A 162 13.34 -2.44 -9.74
CA GLU A 162 13.71 -1.07 -9.39
C GLU A 162 14.80 -1.04 -8.29
N LEU A 163 14.68 -1.92 -7.29
CA LEU A 163 15.74 -2.15 -6.30
C LEU A 163 17.03 -2.69 -6.93
N CYS A 164 16.95 -3.66 -7.84
CA CYS A 164 18.13 -4.18 -8.53
C CYS A 164 18.87 -3.10 -9.31
N LEU A 165 18.12 -2.18 -9.96
CA LEU A 165 18.75 -1.04 -10.65
C LEU A 165 19.52 -0.14 -9.68
N ALA A 166 18.92 0.22 -8.54
CA ALA A 166 19.59 1.04 -7.54
C ALA A 166 20.79 0.34 -6.89
N LEU A 167 20.67 -0.97 -6.61
CA LEU A 167 21.75 -1.77 -6.02
C LEU A 167 22.94 -1.93 -6.98
N GLY A 168 22.68 -2.17 -8.26
CA GLY A 168 23.75 -2.26 -9.25
C GLY A 168 24.47 -0.92 -9.47
N LYS A 169 23.74 0.21 -9.42
CA LYS A 169 24.38 1.56 -9.40
C LYS A 169 25.28 1.72 -8.18
N ARG A 170 24.81 1.33 -6.99
CA ARG A 170 25.60 1.38 -5.75
C ARG A 170 26.86 0.52 -5.83
N VAL A 171 26.79 -0.66 -6.44
CA VAL A 171 27.95 -1.54 -6.66
C VAL A 171 28.88 -0.98 -7.74
N GLY A 172 28.36 -0.18 -8.68
CA GLY A 172 29.10 0.36 -9.82
C GLY A 172 29.10 -0.59 -11.03
N CYS A 173 28.07 -1.41 -11.18
CA CYS A 173 27.91 -2.30 -12.33
C CYS A 173 27.65 -1.52 -13.62
N ARG A 174 28.14 -2.06 -14.75
CA ARG A 174 27.76 -1.60 -16.08
C ARG A 174 26.36 -2.10 -16.43
N TYR A 175 25.53 -1.23 -17.04
CA TYR A 175 24.19 -1.57 -17.49
C TYR A 175 24.07 -1.65 -19.00
N ILE A 176 23.40 -2.69 -19.49
CA ILE A 176 22.86 -2.77 -20.83
C ILE A 176 21.37 -3.12 -20.67
N TRP A 177 20.50 -2.34 -21.25
CA TRP A 177 19.06 -2.54 -21.05
C TRP A 177 18.31 -2.63 -22.37
N LEU A 178 17.30 -3.51 -22.41
CA LEU A 178 16.51 -3.84 -23.57
C LEU A 178 15.04 -3.53 -23.27
N SER A 179 14.36 -2.85 -24.18
CA SER A 179 12.96 -2.50 -24.05
C SER A 179 12.20 -2.61 -25.37
N ALA A 180 10.88 -2.84 -25.31
CA ALA A 180 10.05 -2.84 -26.50
C ALA A 180 9.51 -1.44 -26.80
N THR A 181 8.65 -0.92 -25.95
CA THR A 181 7.92 0.33 -26.18
C THR A 181 7.96 1.15 -24.90
N VAL A 182 8.88 2.11 -24.83
CA VAL A 182 9.04 3.01 -23.70
C VAL A 182 9.76 4.26 -24.16
N ASP A 183 9.53 5.40 -23.52
CA ASP A 183 10.40 6.56 -23.67
C ASP A 183 11.76 6.22 -23.05
N PRO A 184 12.84 6.23 -23.84
CA PRO A 184 14.16 5.81 -23.36
C PRO A 184 14.84 6.84 -22.48
N SER A 185 14.40 8.09 -22.45
CA SER A 185 15.10 9.22 -21.82
C SER A 185 15.35 8.97 -20.34
N PHE A 186 14.36 8.47 -19.62
CA PHE A 186 14.51 8.17 -18.19
C PHE A 186 15.62 7.14 -17.92
N TYR A 187 15.60 5.99 -18.60
CA TYR A 187 16.60 4.95 -18.36
C TYR A 187 17.99 5.35 -18.85
N ALA A 188 18.05 6.11 -19.96
CA ALA A 188 19.32 6.64 -20.47
C ALA A 188 20.00 7.54 -19.45
N GLU A 189 19.24 8.46 -18.85
CA GLU A 189 19.74 9.37 -17.81
C GLU A 189 20.04 8.61 -16.51
N TYR A 190 19.07 7.87 -15.99
CA TYR A 190 19.17 7.18 -14.71
C TYR A 190 20.30 6.16 -14.65
N LEU A 191 20.52 5.38 -15.73
CA LEU A 191 21.58 4.36 -15.81
C LEU A 191 22.88 4.89 -16.44
N GLY A 192 22.95 6.17 -16.77
CA GLY A 192 24.14 6.79 -17.34
C GLY A 192 24.56 6.18 -18.68
N SER A 193 23.58 5.93 -19.55
CA SER A 193 23.82 5.29 -20.85
C SER A 193 24.55 6.21 -21.82
N ALA A 194 25.63 5.74 -22.45
CA ALA A 194 26.37 6.51 -23.45
C ALA A 194 25.58 6.73 -24.75
N SER A 195 24.66 5.79 -25.04
CA SER A 195 23.82 5.84 -26.26
C SER A 195 22.57 4.99 -26.06
N VAL A 196 21.54 5.31 -26.82
CA VAL A 196 20.36 4.45 -27.00
C VAL A 196 20.24 4.13 -28.48
N ILE A 197 20.07 2.85 -28.79
CA ILE A 197 19.81 2.36 -30.15
C ILE A 197 18.29 2.15 -30.26
N GLU A 198 17.71 2.81 -31.21
CA GLU A 198 16.29 2.66 -31.51
C GLU A 198 16.12 1.95 -32.86
N SER A 199 15.38 0.83 -32.86
CA SER A 199 15.05 0.08 -34.05
C SER A 199 13.56 -0.22 -34.08
N SER A 200 12.95 -0.01 -35.23
CA SER A 200 11.52 -0.24 -35.43
C SER A 200 11.30 -1.29 -36.52
N ALA A 201 10.59 -2.36 -36.20
CA ALA A 201 10.08 -3.31 -37.21
C ALA A 201 8.79 -2.83 -37.86
N PHE A 202 8.44 -1.56 -37.72
CA PHE A 202 7.23 -0.99 -38.28
C PHE A 202 7.39 -0.77 -39.80
N ASP A 203 6.55 -1.45 -40.58
CA ASP A 203 6.45 -1.26 -42.01
C ASP A 203 5.23 -0.35 -42.29
N PRO A 204 5.43 0.88 -42.80
CA PRO A 204 4.31 1.78 -43.10
C PRO A 204 3.30 1.18 -44.13
N ALA A 205 3.77 0.30 -45.03
CA ALA A 205 2.89 -0.37 -45.98
C ALA A 205 1.91 -1.34 -45.27
N LYS A 206 2.25 -1.82 -44.12
CA LYS A 206 1.43 -2.74 -43.29
C LYS A 206 0.72 -2.01 -42.13
N ALA A 207 0.55 -0.69 -42.22
CA ALA A 207 -0.19 0.05 -41.21
C ALA A 207 -1.63 -0.48 -41.06
N ALA A 208 -2.00 -0.92 -39.87
CA ALA A 208 -3.33 -1.46 -39.63
C ALA A 208 -4.43 -0.39 -39.68
N THR A 209 -5.63 -0.78 -40.08
CA THR A 209 -6.80 0.07 -39.88
C THR A 209 -7.18 0.11 -38.39
N VAL A 210 -7.07 1.28 -37.76
CA VAL A 210 -7.40 1.50 -36.36
C VAL A 210 -8.77 2.17 -36.23
N LYS A 211 -9.62 1.65 -35.33
CA LYS A 211 -10.94 2.23 -35.02
C LYS A 211 -11.11 2.27 -33.50
N VAL A 212 -11.54 3.42 -32.99
CA VAL A 212 -11.94 3.60 -31.59
C VAL A 212 -13.47 3.56 -31.53
N ILE A 213 -14.01 2.72 -30.64
CA ILE A 213 -15.45 2.42 -30.59
C ILE A 213 -15.88 2.39 -29.14
N ASN A 214 -16.93 3.13 -28.79
CA ASN A 214 -17.51 3.09 -27.45
C ASN A 214 -18.55 1.97 -27.37
N ARG A 215 -18.08 0.76 -27.03
CA ARG A 215 -18.90 -0.44 -26.81
C ARG A 215 -18.22 -1.36 -25.81
N ASP A 216 -19.01 -2.12 -25.08
CA ASP A 216 -18.52 -3.23 -24.27
C ASP A 216 -17.93 -4.35 -25.15
N PRO A 217 -16.86 -5.04 -24.74
CA PRO A 217 -16.25 -6.14 -25.51
C PRO A 217 -17.22 -7.24 -25.92
N VAL A 218 -18.14 -7.66 -25.06
CA VAL A 218 -19.13 -8.70 -25.37
C VAL A 218 -20.14 -8.20 -26.42
N GLU A 219 -20.57 -6.94 -26.30
CA GLU A 219 -21.47 -6.32 -27.30
C GLU A 219 -20.79 -6.07 -28.64
N PHE A 220 -19.48 -5.79 -28.63
CA PHE A 220 -18.71 -5.57 -29.86
C PHE A 220 -18.51 -6.87 -30.64
N LEU A 221 -18.29 -8.00 -29.95
CA LEU A 221 -18.12 -9.33 -30.56
C LEU A 221 -19.50 -9.94 -30.97
N ASP A 222 -20.32 -9.16 -31.62
CA ASP A 222 -21.66 -9.51 -32.07
C ASP A 222 -21.65 -10.49 -33.27
N ASP A 223 -22.81 -11.00 -33.61
CA ASP A 223 -23.02 -11.91 -34.73
C ASP A 223 -22.47 -11.33 -36.08
N LYS A 224 -22.58 -10.02 -36.28
CA LYS A 224 -22.07 -9.36 -37.48
C LYS A 224 -20.54 -9.38 -37.54
N PHE A 225 -19.87 -9.08 -36.43
CA PHE A 225 -18.41 -9.11 -36.34
C PHE A 225 -17.91 -10.56 -36.54
N LEU A 226 -18.50 -11.51 -35.82
CA LEU A 226 -18.10 -12.93 -35.89
C LEU A 226 -18.32 -13.56 -37.26
N ARG A 227 -19.40 -13.20 -37.97
CA ARG A 227 -19.60 -13.61 -39.38
C ARG A 227 -18.49 -13.07 -40.29
N ALA A 228 -18.05 -11.84 -40.09
CA ALA A 228 -16.93 -11.29 -40.84
C ALA A 228 -15.62 -12.03 -40.53
N VAL A 229 -15.33 -12.32 -39.25
CA VAL A 229 -14.17 -13.12 -38.81
C VAL A 229 -14.16 -14.49 -39.47
N PHE A 230 -15.29 -15.17 -39.47
CA PHE A 230 -15.44 -16.49 -40.11
C PHE A 230 -15.25 -16.44 -41.63
N LYS A 231 -15.97 -15.51 -42.32
CA LYS A 231 -15.90 -15.36 -43.77
C LYS A 231 -14.53 -14.99 -44.30
N GLU A 232 -13.83 -14.09 -43.56
CA GLU A 232 -12.52 -13.59 -43.98
C GLU A 232 -11.37 -14.47 -43.42
N LYS A 233 -11.68 -15.52 -42.68
CA LYS A 233 -10.72 -16.41 -42.02
C LYS A 233 -9.68 -15.64 -41.18
N ARG A 234 -10.16 -14.84 -40.25
CA ARG A 234 -9.30 -13.99 -39.40
C ARG A 234 -8.81 -14.70 -38.15
N GLY A 235 -7.59 -14.32 -37.72
CA GLY A 235 -7.07 -14.61 -36.37
C GLY A 235 -7.24 -13.36 -35.50
N VAL A 236 -8.07 -13.45 -34.46
CA VAL A 236 -8.43 -12.33 -33.58
C VAL A 236 -7.84 -12.53 -32.18
N GLY A 237 -7.12 -11.54 -31.71
CA GLY A 237 -6.69 -11.43 -30.30
C GLY A 237 -7.54 -10.39 -29.57
N VAL A 238 -8.11 -10.73 -28.44
CA VAL A 238 -8.93 -9.84 -27.61
C VAL A 238 -8.24 -9.61 -26.26
N PHE A 239 -7.84 -8.38 -25.98
CA PHE A 239 -7.21 -8.02 -24.72
C PHE A 239 -8.23 -7.42 -23.77
N LEU A 240 -8.34 -8.02 -22.56
CA LEU A 240 -9.33 -7.71 -21.54
C LEU A 240 -8.66 -7.55 -20.17
N PRO A 241 -9.23 -6.73 -19.26
CA PRO A 241 -8.61 -6.42 -17.98
C PRO A 241 -8.74 -7.52 -16.91
N THR A 242 -9.69 -8.46 -17.08
CA THR A 242 -10.03 -9.43 -16.05
C THR A 242 -10.06 -10.87 -16.56
N ARG A 243 -9.75 -11.80 -15.66
CA ARG A 243 -9.87 -13.23 -15.89
C ARG A 243 -11.28 -13.64 -16.30
N ALA A 244 -12.29 -13.24 -15.54
CA ALA A 244 -13.68 -13.55 -15.83
C ALA A 244 -14.11 -13.00 -17.21
N GLY A 245 -13.63 -11.81 -17.60
CA GLY A 245 -13.91 -11.23 -18.90
C GLY A 245 -13.36 -12.05 -20.06
N VAL A 246 -12.12 -12.57 -19.94
CA VAL A 246 -11.52 -13.40 -21.01
C VAL A 246 -12.23 -14.76 -21.15
N GLU A 247 -12.60 -15.37 -20.06
CA GLU A 247 -13.38 -16.62 -20.03
C GLU A 247 -14.76 -16.38 -20.64
N GLN A 248 -15.48 -15.33 -20.22
CA GLN A 248 -16.82 -14.98 -20.73
C GLN A 248 -16.81 -14.70 -22.24
N VAL A 249 -15.81 -13.98 -22.75
CA VAL A 249 -15.70 -13.71 -24.19
C VAL A 249 -15.48 -15.00 -24.97
N ALA A 250 -14.62 -15.90 -24.52
CA ALA A 250 -14.40 -17.19 -25.19
C ALA A 250 -15.67 -18.02 -25.23
N GLU A 251 -16.41 -18.14 -24.13
CA GLU A 251 -17.68 -18.86 -24.03
C GLU A 251 -18.76 -18.24 -24.92
N THR A 252 -18.87 -16.91 -24.92
CA THR A 252 -19.85 -16.19 -25.76
C THR A 252 -19.59 -16.44 -27.24
N VAL A 253 -18.33 -16.32 -27.67
CA VAL A 253 -17.94 -16.56 -29.08
C VAL A 253 -18.20 -18.02 -29.46
N HIS A 254 -17.83 -18.97 -28.60
CA HIS A 254 -18.09 -20.40 -28.86
C HIS A 254 -19.58 -20.70 -28.96
N SER A 255 -20.41 -20.11 -28.11
CA SER A 255 -21.86 -20.29 -28.12
C SER A 255 -22.52 -19.71 -29.38
N LEU A 256 -22.08 -18.52 -29.81
CA LEU A 256 -22.62 -17.84 -31.01
C LEU A 256 -22.12 -18.45 -32.32
N PHE A 257 -20.85 -18.86 -32.38
CA PHE A 257 -20.17 -19.37 -33.57
C PHE A 257 -19.24 -20.56 -33.25
N PRO A 258 -19.79 -21.78 -33.08
CA PRO A 258 -19.00 -22.98 -32.77
C PRO A 258 -17.95 -23.34 -33.83
N GLN A 259 -18.05 -22.77 -35.04
CA GLN A 259 -17.10 -22.98 -36.14
C GLN A 259 -15.83 -22.12 -36.02
N ILE A 260 -15.81 -21.14 -35.12
CA ILE A 260 -14.62 -20.34 -34.80
C ILE A 260 -13.90 -21.01 -33.63
N ASN A 261 -12.64 -21.36 -33.82
CA ASN A 261 -11.83 -21.91 -32.74
C ASN A 261 -11.62 -20.85 -31.65
N THR A 262 -11.94 -21.17 -30.41
CA THR A 262 -11.85 -20.23 -29.28
C THR A 262 -10.93 -20.76 -28.19
N ALA A 263 -10.14 -19.88 -27.64
CA ALA A 263 -9.39 -20.16 -26.44
C ALA A 263 -9.25 -18.88 -25.60
N PHE A 264 -8.86 -19.06 -24.34
CA PHE A 264 -8.56 -17.93 -23.47
C PHE A 264 -7.24 -18.15 -22.73
N TYR A 265 -6.60 -17.05 -22.33
CA TYR A 265 -5.37 -17.08 -21.55
C TYR A 265 -5.29 -15.95 -20.52
N HIS A 266 -5.01 -16.31 -19.31
CA HIS A 266 -4.70 -15.41 -18.19
C HIS A 266 -3.64 -16.02 -17.28
N GLY A 267 -3.15 -15.24 -16.27
CA GLY A 267 -2.07 -15.69 -15.39
C GLY A 267 -2.36 -16.94 -14.54
N GLY A 268 -3.61 -17.39 -14.49
CA GLY A 268 -4.02 -18.64 -13.80
C GLY A 268 -4.04 -19.89 -14.68
N GLU A 269 -3.76 -19.75 -16.00
CA GLU A 269 -3.73 -20.87 -16.94
C GLU A 269 -2.31 -21.21 -17.36
N PRO A 270 -1.99 -22.51 -17.50
CA PRO A 270 -0.70 -22.93 -18.01
C PRO A 270 -0.57 -22.61 -19.50
N ILE A 271 0.65 -22.24 -19.94
CA ILE A 271 0.94 -21.85 -21.33
C ILE A 271 0.60 -22.94 -22.36
N ARG A 272 0.56 -24.21 -21.93
CA ARG A 272 0.18 -25.34 -22.82
C ARG A 272 -1.20 -25.21 -23.42
N VAL A 273 -2.13 -24.47 -22.77
CA VAL A 273 -3.50 -24.23 -23.28
C VAL A 273 -3.48 -23.48 -24.61
N ILE A 274 -2.55 -22.54 -24.77
CA ILE A 274 -2.46 -21.71 -25.97
C ILE A 274 -1.29 -22.09 -26.88
N ARG A 275 -0.55 -23.14 -26.54
CA ARG A 275 0.59 -23.63 -27.36
C ARG A 275 0.24 -23.80 -28.85
N PRO A 276 -0.93 -24.38 -29.25
CA PRO A 276 -1.29 -24.50 -30.66
C PRO A 276 -1.33 -23.16 -31.43
N PHE A 277 -1.74 -22.08 -30.74
CA PHE A 277 -1.78 -20.74 -31.33
C PHE A 277 -0.37 -20.12 -31.45
N LEU A 278 0.53 -20.46 -30.51
CA LEU A 278 1.92 -19.98 -30.55
C LEU A 278 2.72 -20.68 -31.65
N GLU A 279 2.56 -21.98 -31.76
CA GLU A 279 3.26 -22.82 -32.75
C GLU A 279 2.65 -22.72 -34.17
N GLY A 280 1.47 -22.09 -34.31
CA GLY A 280 0.78 -21.93 -35.59
C GLY A 280 0.11 -23.22 -36.08
N THR A 281 -0.08 -24.20 -35.21
CA THR A 281 -0.82 -25.43 -35.53
C THR A 281 -2.33 -25.21 -35.51
N GLU A 282 -2.79 -24.18 -34.75
CA GLU A 282 -4.18 -23.77 -34.77
C GLU A 282 -4.54 -22.99 -36.04
N LYS A 283 -5.62 -23.43 -36.72
CA LYS A 283 -6.03 -22.86 -38.02
C LYS A 283 -7.06 -21.75 -37.87
N LYS A 284 -6.97 -20.72 -38.71
CA LYS A 284 -7.98 -19.67 -38.79
C LYS A 284 -9.30 -20.21 -39.34
N PRO A 285 -10.46 -19.68 -38.96
CA PRO A 285 -10.64 -18.54 -38.08
C PRO A 285 -10.52 -18.93 -36.62
N TYR A 286 -9.93 -18.04 -35.78
CA TYR A 286 -9.90 -18.22 -34.36
C TYR A 286 -10.10 -16.90 -33.61
N VAL A 287 -10.56 -16.99 -32.35
CA VAL A 287 -10.60 -15.90 -31.36
C VAL A 287 -9.85 -16.34 -30.09
N LEU A 288 -8.82 -15.59 -29.71
CA LEU A 288 -8.04 -15.82 -28.51
C LEU A 288 -8.20 -14.62 -27.59
N SER A 289 -8.92 -14.79 -26.47
CA SER A 289 -9.06 -13.77 -25.43
C SER A 289 -7.92 -13.86 -24.42
N MET A 290 -7.36 -12.70 -24.02
CA MET A 290 -6.16 -12.65 -23.18
C MET A 290 -6.23 -11.48 -22.21
N THR A 291 -5.64 -11.69 -21.01
CA THR A 291 -5.30 -10.57 -20.13
C THR A 291 -3.92 -9.99 -20.49
N ALA A 292 -3.46 -8.98 -19.73
CA ALA A 292 -2.12 -8.42 -19.86
C ALA A 292 -0.98 -9.48 -19.78
N ALA A 293 -1.22 -10.65 -19.18
CA ALA A 293 -0.28 -11.78 -19.21
C ALA A 293 0.06 -12.23 -20.65
N GLY A 294 -0.88 -12.04 -21.61
CA GLY A 294 -0.64 -12.29 -23.05
C GLY A 294 0.05 -11.13 -23.79
N GLN A 295 0.26 -10.00 -23.12
CA GLN A 295 0.74 -8.79 -23.77
C GLN A 295 2.23 -8.82 -24.13
N SER A 296 3.07 -9.34 -23.29
CA SER A 296 4.54 -9.22 -23.44
C SER A 296 5.23 -10.49 -23.95
N ALA A 297 4.79 -11.67 -23.54
CA ALA A 297 5.54 -12.90 -23.75
C ALA A 297 5.06 -13.76 -24.93
N LEU A 298 3.88 -13.51 -25.51
CA LEU A 298 3.27 -14.44 -26.45
C LEU A 298 3.30 -13.92 -27.89
N ASN A 299 3.98 -14.65 -28.77
CA ASN A 299 3.96 -14.40 -30.21
C ASN A 299 2.93 -15.33 -30.86
N VAL A 300 1.66 -14.86 -30.94
CA VAL A 300 0.55 -15.63 -31.52
C VAL A 300 0.68 -15.67 -33.04
N SER A 301 0.76 -16.88 -33.59
CA SER A 301 0.90 -17.09 -35.02
C SER A 301 -0.40 -16.80 -35.75
N GLY A 302 -0.33 -16.12 -36.90
CA GLY A 302 -1.49 -15.83 -37.75
C GLY A 302 -2.44 -14.76 -37.22
N LEU A 303 -2.08 -14.03 -36.17
CA LEU A 303 -2.86 -12.91 -35.66
C LEU A 303 -2.90 -11.77 -36.71
N ASP A 304 -4.09 -11.30 -37.05
CA ASP A 304 -4.28 -10.18 -37.99
C ASP A 304 -5.31 -9.13 -37.54
N THR A 305 -6.01 -9.41 -36.46
CA THR A 305 -6.99 -8.50 -35.88
C THR A 305 -6.78 -8.45 -34.35
N VAL A 306 -6.75 -7.25 -33.79
CA VAL A 306 -6.63 -7.03 -32.34
C VAL A 306 -7.80 -6.19 -31.87
N VAL A 307 -8.43 -6.62 -30.78
CA VAL A 307 -9.46 -5.90 -30.04
C VAL A 307 -8.91 -5.59 -28.65
N ILE A 308 -8.92 -4.35 -28.23
CA ILE A 308 -8.35 -3.86 -26.97
C ILE A 308 -9.47 -3.22 -26.16
N ASP A 309 -9.77 -3.76 -24.99
CA ASP A 309 -10.54 -3.04 -23.96
C ASP A 309 -9.61 -2.01 -23.30
N ASP A 310 -9.93 -0.73 -23.44
CA ASP A 310 -9.12 0.40 -22.92
C ASP A 310 -9.22 0.53 -21.40
N THR A 311 -9.18 -0.59 -20.70
CA THR A 311 -9.21 -0.59 -19.23
C THR A 311 -8.21 -1.58 -18.64
N ARG A 312 -7.71 -1.25 -17.45
CA ARG A 312 -6.87 -2.12 -16.62
C ARG A 312 -7.21 -1.96 -15.15
N PHE A 313 -6.90 -2.98 -14.37
CA PHE A 313 -6.89 -2.89 -12.92
C PHE A 313 -5.43 -2.74 -12.45
N THR A 314 -5.17 -1.71 -11.66
CA THR A 314 -3.86 -1.46 -11.06
C THR A 314 -4.01 -0.95 -9.64
N ASN A 315 -2.97 -1.13 -8.85
CA ASN A 315 -2.91 -0.62 -7.50
C ASN A 315 -2.44 0.84 -7.53
N ILE A 316 -3.18 1.72 -6.89
CA ILE A 316 -2.82 3.13 -6.67
C ILE A 316 -2.79 3.42 -5.18
N ILE A 317 -1.95 4.37 -4.78
CA ILE A 317 -1.93 4.84 -3.38
C ILE A 317 -3.02 5.91 -3.22
N GLU A 318 -4.06 5.58 -2.46
CA GLU A 318 -5.16 6.48 -2.14
C GLU A 318 -5.34 6.54 -0.62
N CYS A 319 -5.28 7.72 -0.03
CA CYS A 319 -5.33 7.93 1.42
C CYS A 319 -4.31 7.06 2.20
N GLY A 320 -3.11 6.83 1.62
CA GLY A 320 -2.06 6.00 2.21
C GLY A 320 -2.35 4.49 2.20
N LYS A 321 -3.35 4.04 1.43
CA LYS A 321 -3.73 2.64 1.25
C LYS A 321 -3.48 2.22 -0.20
N ASN A 322 -3.09 0.96 -0.39
CA ASN A 322 -2.91 0.38 -1.72
C ASN A 322 -4.27 -0.09 -2.24
N VAL A 323 -4.88 0.68 -3.14
CA VAL A 323 -6.26 0.51 -3.61
C VAL A 323 -6.26 -0.03 -5.02
N LEU A 324 -6.94 -1.16 -5.24
CA LEU A 324 -7.15 -1.70 -6.59
C LEU A 324 -8.22 -0.85 -7.30
N SER A 325 -7.78 -0.14 -8.35
CA SER A 325 -8.61 0.79 -9.10
C SER A 325 -8.65 0.42 -10.57
N LYS A 326 -9.82 0.64 -11.19
CA LYS A 326 -10.00 0.49 -12.64
C LYS A 326 -9.60 1.80 -13.31
N LEU A 327 -8.57 1.74 -14.16
CA LEU A 327 -8.04 2.88 -14.92
C LEU A 327 -8.06 2.57 -16.41
N HIS A 328 -7.92 3.62 -17.24
CA HIS A 328 -7.64 3.45 -18.66
C HIS A 328 -6.21 2.96 -18.89
N LEU A 329 -5.99 2.29 -20.02
CA LEU A 329 -4.66 1.88 -20.47
C LEU A 329 -3.79 3.11 -20.77
N GLY A 330 -2.50 2.99 -20.49
CA GLY A 330 -1.51 3.95 -20.92
C GLY A 330 -1.14 3.81 -22.40
N SER A 331 -0.49 4.83 -22.97
CA SER A 331 -0.03 4.81 -24.36
C SER A 331 0.86 3.60 -24.67
N ASN A 332 1.79 3.26 -23.78
CA ASN A 332 2.70 2.13 -23.95
C ASN A 332 1.95 0.82 -24.12
N GLU A 333 0.90 0.58 -23.29
CA GLU A 333 0.10 -0.64 -23.33
C GLU A 333 -0.69 -0.75 -24.63
N ILE A 334 -1.37 0.34 -25.05
CA ILE A 334 -2.14 0.38 -26.31
C ILE A 334 -1.20 0.15 -27.50
N LEU A 335 -0.06 0.85 -27.56
CA LEU A 335 0.91 0.71 -28.64
C LEU A 335 1.51 -0.71 -28.70
N GLN A 336 1.77 -1.33 -27.56
CA GLN A 336 2.31 -2.70 -27.48
C GLN A 336 1.29 -3.74 -27.95
N MET A 337 0.01 -3.63 -27.54
CA MET A 337 -1.07 -4.51 -28.01
C MET A 337 -1.35 -4.33 -29.49
N ALA A 338 -1.50 -3.10 -29.96
CA ALA A 338 -1.73 -2.78 -31.36
C ALA A 338 -0.56 -3.18 -32.25
N GLY A 339 0.67 -3.01 -31.77
CA GLY A 339 1.91 -3.36 -32.46
C GLY A 339 2.09 -4.85 -32.76
N ARG A 340 1.17 -5.71 -32.30
CA ARG A 340 1.09 -7.12 -32.71
C ARG A 340 0.70 -7.27 -34.17
N VAL A 341 -0.10 -6.36 -34.71
CA VAL A 341 -0.58 -6.36 -36.11
C VAL A 341 -0.25 -5.06 -36.86
N HIS A 342 -0.20 -3.93 -36.15
CA HIS A 342 0.07 -2.61 -36.74
C HIS A 342 1.54 -2.50 -37.20
N GLY A 343 1.73 -2.25 -38.49
CA GLY A 343 3.06 -2.19 -39.11
C GLY A 343 3.71 -3.57 -39.34
N ARG A 344 2.96 -4.68 -39.23
CA ARG A 344 3.52 -6.04 -39.34
C ARG A 344 2.73 -6.96 -40.25
N VAL A 345 1.40 -6.82 -40.27
CA VAL A 345 0.49 -7.73 -40.96
C VAL A 345 -0.28 -6.97 -42.03
N ASP A 346 -0.22 -7.48 -43.28
CA ASP A 346 -1.00 -6.90 -44.34
C ASP A 346 -2.50 -6.99 -44.03
N GLY A 347 -3.19 -5.87 -44.21
CA GLY A 347 -4.63 -5.78 -43.93
C GLY A 347 -4.96 -5.95 -42.43
N GLY A 348 -4.01 -5.66 -41.54
CA GLY A 348 -4.20 -5.70 -40.12
C GLY A 348 -5.30 -4.75 -39.62
N ARG A 349 -6.02 -5.14 -38.56
CA ARG A 349 -7.09 -4.34 -37.93
C ARG A 349 -6.89 -4.22 -36.46
N VAL A 350 -7.08 -3.00 -35.93
CA VAL A 350 -7.04 -2.71 -34.47
C VAL A 350 -8.34 -2.02 -34.09
N PHE A 351 -9.04 -2.61 -33.12
CA PHE A 351 -10.24 -2.02 -32.51
C PHE A 351 -9.93 -1.69 -31.07
N ILE A 352 -10.08 -0.41 -30.71
CA ILE A 352 -9.91 0.05 -29.32
C ILE A 352 -11.31 0.35 -28.78
N LEU A 353 -11.72 -0.40 -27.77
CA LEU A 353 -13.02 -0.25 -27.12
C LEU A 353 -12.84 0.70 -25.93
N SER A 354 -13.32 1.94 -26.09
CA SER A 354 -13.07 3.02 -25.13
C SER A 354 -14.22 4.02 -25.09
N ASP A 355 -14.50 4.55 -23.92
CA ASP A 355 -15.44 5.65 -23.67
C ASP A 355 -14.78 7.03 -23.80
N ARG A 356 -13.43 7.08 -23.93
CA ARG A 356 -12.67 8.30 -24.17
C ARG A 356 -12.27 8.45 -25.64
N ALA A 357 -12.04 9.68 -26.09
CA ALA A 357 -11.48 9.95 -27.41
C ALA A 357 -9.98 9.63 -27.42
N ILE A 358 -9.56 8.71 -28.30
CA ILE A 358 -8.15 8.33 -28.48
C ILE A 358 -7.76 8.65 -29.92
N ASP A 359 -6.81 9.54 -30.13
CA ASP A 359 -6.13 9.69 -31.38
C ASP A 359 -4.91 8.77 -31.44
N PHE A 360 -5.09 7.59 -32.02
CA PHE A 360 -4.05 6.57 -32.07
C PHE A 360 -2.77 7.05 -32.78
N LYS A 361 -2.88 7.97 -33.74
CA LYS A 361 -1.71 8.47 -34.48
C LYS A 361 -0.86 9.41 -33.65
N SER A 362 -1.43 10.04 -32.64
CA SER A 362 -0.72 10.93 -31.72
C SER A 362 -0.16 10.23 -30.49
N LEU A 363 -0.47 8.93 -30.30
CA LEU A 363 0.09 8.18 -29.18
C LEU A 363 1.62 8.07 -29.31
N GLN A 364 2.30 8.47 -28.24
CA GLN A 364 3.74 8.36 -28.12
C GLN A 364 4.08 7.45 -26.92
N PRO A 365 5.21 6.74 -26.98
CA PRO A 365 5.75 6.06 -25.79
C PRO A 365 5.92 7.05 -24.63
N THR A 366 5.57 6.61 -23.43
CA THR A 366 5.70 7.39 -22.20
C THR A 366 6.76 6.81 -21.28
N ALA A 367 7.17 7.56 -20.27
CA ALA A 367 8.03 7.08 -19.20
C ALA A 367 7.43 5.83 -18.53
N PRO A 368 8.27 4.95 -17.94
CA PRO A 368 7.79 3.76 -17.24
C PRO A 368 7.01 4.13 -15.98
N GLU A 369 6.02 3.31 -15.63
CA GLU A 369 5.29 3.43 -14.37
C GLU A 369 6.01 2.62 -13.30
N PHE A 370 6.60 3.28 -12.30
CA PHE A 370 7.34 2.63 -11.23
C PHE A 370 6.43 2.20 -10.07
N GLN A 371 6.79 1.09 -9.42
CA GLN A 371 5.99 0.46 -8.36
C GLN A 371 6.66 0.54 -6.98
N LEU A 372 7.95 0.84 -6.91
CA LEU A 372 8.75 0.84 -5.68
C LEU A 372 8.19 1.76 -4.59
N ALA A 373 7.61 2.90 -4.98
CA ALA A 373 7.01 3.84 -4.04
C ALA A 373 5.91 3.21 -3.17
N GLY A 374 5.25 2.13 -3.66
CA GLY A 374 4.23 1.37 -2.93
C GLY A 374 4.78 0.23 -2.06
N ASP A 375 6.08 -0.10 -2.11
CA ASP A 375 6.69 -1.21 -1.39
C ASP A 375 7.82 -0.78 -0.45
N SER A 376 7.48 0.13 0.45
CA SER A 376 8.44 0.65 1.45
C SER A 376 8.98 -0.43 2.39
N GLU A 377 8.23 -1.50 2.64
CA GLU A 377 8.67 -2.61 3.49
C GLU A 377 9.81 -3.39 2.82
N ARG A 378 9.71 -3.67 1.52
CA ARG A 378 10.76 -4.35 0.74
C ARG A 378 12.07 -3.55 0.75
N VAL A 379 11.96 -2.23 0.58
CA VAL A 379 13.13 -1.34 0.65
C VAL A 379 13.76 -1.38 2.05
N ALA A 380 12.94 -1.30 3.10
CA ALA A 380 13.41 -1.30 4.47
C ALA A 380 14.14 -2.60 4.84
N LEU A 381 13.57 -3.77 4.45
CA LEU A 381 14.20 -5.09 4.65
C LEU A 381 15.53 -5.20 3.89
N THR A 382 15.55 -4.80 2.61
CA THR A 382 16.77 -4.84 1.79
C THR A 382 17.86 -3.94 2.37
N CYS A 383 17.51 -2.72 2.78
CA CYS A 383 18.44 -1.80 3.44
C CYS A 383 18.97 -2.36 4.77
N ALA A 384 18.10 -2.98 5.57
CA ALA A 384 18.50 -3.60 6.84
C ALA A 384 19.43 -4.81 6.63
N ALA A 385 19.18 -5.64 5.61
CA ALA A 385 20.05 -6.75 5.25
C ALA A 385 21.44 -6.28 4.82
N LEU A 386 21.51 -5.20 4.05
CA LEU A 386 22.78 -4.59 3.62
C LEU A 386 23.45 -3.74 4.72
N GLY A 387 22.75 -3.42 5.79
CA GLY A 387 23.22 -2.47 6.81
C GLY A 387 23.41 -1.04 6.28
N VAL A 388 22.61 -0.63 5.29
CA VAL A 388 22.65 0.69 4.65
C VAL A 388 21.36 1.45 4.91
N ARG A 389 21.43 2.77 4.74
CA ARG A 389 20.25 3.64 4.80
C ARG A 389 19.61 3.74 3.40
N ALA A 390 18.30 3.93 3.34
CA ALA A 390 17.60 4.07 2.07
C ALA A 390 18.05 5.30 1.25
N ASP A 391 18.48 6.37 1.92
CA ASP A 391 19.03 7.57 1.28
C ASP A 391 20.42 7.36 0.66
N ALA A 392 21.06 6.23 0.92
CA ALA A 392 22.29 5.81 0.24
C ALA A 392 22.03 5.05 -1.09
N LEU A 393 20.77 4.79 -1.42
CA LEU A 393 20.35 4.18 -2.67
C LEU A 393 19.81 5.27 -3.61
N ASP A 394 20.35 5.31 -4.82
CA ASP A 394 19.80 6.14 -5.90
C ASP A 394 18.61 5.40 -6.54
N LEU A 395 17.43 5.56 -5.94
CA LEU A 395 16.22 4.88 -6.37
C LEU A 395 15.61 5.53 -7.61
N PRO A 396 14.97 4.78 -8.52
CA PRO A 396 14.32 5.32 -9.72
C PRO A 396 13.24 6.37 -9.41
N VAL A 397 12.56 6.20 -8.29
CA VAL A 397 11.56 7.15 -7.76
C VAL A 397 11.81 7.41 -6.29
N PRO A 398 11.56 8.63 -5.80
CA PRO A 398 11.67 8.94 -4.38
C PRO A 398 10.69 8.11 -3.55
N LEU A 399 11.17 7.58 -2.42
CA LEU A 399 10.29 6.92 -1.45
C LEU A 399 9.35 7.91 -0.78
N ASP A 400 8.12 7.49 -0.53
CA ASP A 400 7.26 8.17 0.43
C ASP A 400 7.83 8.01 1.85
N ARG A 401 8.33 9.12 2.40
CA ARG A 401 8.98 9.14 3.72
C ARG A 401 8.06 8.69 4.84
N VAL A 402 6.76 8.91 4.72
CA VAL A 402 5.78 8.52 5.75
C VAL A 402 5.59 7.02 5.73
N SER A 403 5.36 6.43 4.55
CA SER A 403 5.21 4.97 4.39
C SER A 403 6.49 4.23 4.76
N TYR A 404 7.66 4.78 4.40
CA TYR A 404 8.95 4.17 4.77
C TYR A 404 9.19 4.17 6.29
N ARG A 405 8.87 5.27 7.00
CA ARG A 405 8.96 5.30 8.47
C ARG A 405 8.00 4.33 9.14
N LYS A 406 6.77 4.20 8.60
CA LYS A 406 5.80 3.20 9.09
C LYS A 406 6.31 1.78 8.89
N ALA A 407 6.91 1.49 7.74
CA ALA A 407 7.51 0.19 7.47
C ALA A 407 8.67 -0.12 8.43
N LEU A 408 9.57 0.82 8.66
CA LEU A 408 10.66 0.65 9.64
C LEU A 408 10.13 0.43 11.06
N ALA A 409 9.14 1.21 11.50
CA ALA A 409 8.52 1.04 12.81
C ALA A 409 7.86 -0.35 12.94
N LEU A 410 7.15 -0.81 11.89
CA LEU A 410 6.57 -2.14 11.87
C LEU A 410 7.64 -3.23 12.02
N LEU A 411 8.75 -3.14 11.30
CA LEU A 411 9.83 -4.13 11.34
C LEU A 411 10.57 -4.11 12.69
N ASP A 412 10.73 -2.94 13.32
CA ASP A 412 11.30 -2.78 14.67
C ASP A 412 10.35 -3.35 15.72
N ASP A 413 9.07 -3.01 15.68
CA ASP A 413 8.03 -3.53 16.58
C ASP A 413 7.94 -5.06 16.52
N ARG A 414 8.18 -5.64 15.35
CA ARG A 414 8.19 -7.09 15.14
C ARG A 414 9.51 -7.76 15.50
N GLY A 415 10.53 -7.01 15.89
CA GLY A 415 11.86 -7.52 16.23
C GLY A 415 12.64 -8.07 15.04
N ILE A 416 12.24 -7.74 13.81
CA ILE A 416 12.92 -8.14 12.58
C ILE A 416 14.14 -7.25 12.33
N VAL A 417 14.00 -5.96 12.57
CA VAL A 417 15.05 -4.94 12.42
C VAL A 417 15.30 -4.27 13.76
N GLU A 418 16.55 -4.08 14.10
CA GLU A 418 16.97 -3.30 15.25
C GLU A 418 18.13 -2.39 14.86
N ASN A 419 18.04 -1.08 15.17
CA ASN A 419 19.05 -0.09 14.80
C ASN A 419 19.44 -0.12 13.30
N GLY A 420 18.45 -0.34 12.42
CA GLY A 420 18.64 -0.38 10.97
C GLY A 420 19.33 -1.63 10.43
N LYS A 421 19.45 -2.70 11.22
CA LYS A 421 20.04 -3.98 10.82
C LYS A 421 19.11 -5.13 11.15
N LEU A 422 19.20 -6.22 10.38
CA LEU A 422 18.46 -7.44 10.70
C LEU A 422 18.94 -8.04 12.04
N THR A 423 17.98 -8.38 12.89
CA THR A 423 18.22 -9.21 14.08
C THR A 423 18.49 -10.67 13.69
N THR A 424 18.82 -11.53 14.64
CA THR A 424 18.90 -12.99 14.40
C THR A 424 17.57 -13.53 13.90
N TYR A 425 16.45 -13.10 14.48
CA TYR A 425 15.11 -13.44 14.00
C TYR A 425 14.85 -12.90 12.59
N GLY A 426 15.22 -11.64 12.34
CA GLY A 426 15.09 -11.03 11.01
C GLY A 426 15.87 -11.76 9.93
N LYS A 427 17.08 -12.24 10.23
CA LYS A 427 17.88 -13.08 9.31
C LYS A 427 17.18 -14.41 9.01
N SER A 428 16.60 -15.07 10.01
CA SER A 428 15.84 -16.31 9.81
C SER A 428 14.62 -16.09 8.91
N VAL A 429 13.90 -14.97 9.11
CA VAL A 429 12.75 -14.60 8.29
C VAL A 429 13.17 -14.30 6.85
N GLU A 430 14.21 -13.50 6.64
CA GLU A 430 14.68 -13.12 5.30
C GLU A 430 15.34 -14.29 4.53
N ALA A 431 15.84 -15.32 5.22
CA ALA A 431 16.43 -16.50 4.59
C ALA A 431 15.41 -17.36 3.84
N LEU A 432 14.13 -17.30 4.20
CA LEU A 432 13.07 -18.12 3.59
C LEU A 432 12.61 -17.56 2.23
N PRO A 433 12.34 -18.40 1.23
CA PRO A 433 11.96 -17.99 -0.11
C PRO A 433 10.45 -17.66 -0.24
N VAL A 434 9.89 -16.99 0.76
CA VAL A 434 8.49 -16.60 0.87
C VAL A 434 8.38 -15.17 1.36
N ASP A 435 7.19 -14.59 1.27
CA ASP A 435 6.94 -13.25 1.81
C ASP A 435 7.06 -13.23 3.33
N ARG A 436 7.45 -12.08 3.90
CA ARG A 436 7.71 -11.88 5.33
C ARG A 436 6.62 -12.50 6.22
N VAL A 437 5.37 -12.25 5.92
CA VAL A 437 4.24 -12.74 6.73
C VAL A 437 4.21 -14.27 6.86
N TRP A 438 4.53 -14.97 5.79
CA TRP A 438 4.64 -16.42 5.77
C TRP A 438 5.94 -16.92 6.38
N ALA A 439 7.03 -16.18 6.16
CA ALA A 439 8.32 -16.49 6.77
C ALA A 439 8.25 -16.41 8.30
N GLU A 440 7.61 -15.39 8.85
CA GLU A 440 7.38 -15.29 10.29
C GLU A 440 6.56 -16.46 10.85
N LEU A 441 5.53 -16.90 10.12
CA LEU A 441 4.77 -18.08 10.51
C LEU A 441 5.63 -19.35 10.47
N LEU A 442 6.41 -19.56 9.41
CA LEU A 442 7.28 -20.72 9.28
C LEU A 442 8.34 -20.76 10.40
N VAL A 443 8.97 -19.64 10.71
CA VAL A 443 9.97 -19.54 11.80
C VAL A 443 9.36 -19.87 13.16
N ASN A 444 8.07 -19.57 13.36
CA ASN A 444 7.35 -19.80 14.61
C ASN A 444 6.48 -21.08 14.60
N ALA A 445 6.41 -21.81 13.50
CA ALA A 445 5.61 -23.02 13.38
C ALA A 445 6.29 -24.24 13.99
N ASP A 446 5.50 -25.08 14.63
CA ASP A 446 5.93 -26.44 14.99
C ASP A 446 6.02 -27.30 13.73
N ASP A 447 6.85 -28.34 13.75
CA ASP A 447 7.11 -29.23 12.60
C ASP A 447 5.82 -29.77 11.97
N GLU A 448 4.78 -30.02 12.77
CA GLU A 448 3.46 -30.48 12.30
C GLU A 448 2.74 -29.45 11.43
N LEU A 449 2.98 -28.15 11.64
CA LEU A 449 2.33 -27.07 10.89
C LEU A 449 3.12 -26.63 9.65
N VAL A 450 4.40 -27.00 9.56
CA VAL A 450 5.25 -26.65 8.40
C VAL A 450 4.62 -27.03 7.06
N PRO A 451 4.09 -28.24 6.84
CA PRO A 451 3.47 -28.61 5.58
C PRO A 451 2.31 -27.69 5.18
N PHE A 452 1.49 -27.30 6.16
CA PHE A 452 0.35 -26.41 5.92
C PHE A 452 0.83 -25.01 5.51
N VAL A 453 1.72 -24.41 6.30
CA VAL A 453 2.23 -23.07 6.04
C VAL A 453 3.03 -23.04 4.73
N ALA A 454 3.83 -24.06 4.44
CA ALA A 454 4.61 -24.16 3.20
C ALA A 454 3.73 -24.20 1.94
N VAL A 455 2.62 -24.94 1.98
CA VAL A 455 1.66 -24.98 0.86
C VAL A 455 0.96 -23.63 0.68
N ILE A 456 0.36 -23.10 1.77
CA ILE A 456 -0.42 -21.86 1.68
C ILE A 456 0.43 -20.63 1.38
N SER A 457 1.73 -20.62 1.74
CA SER A 457 2.64 -19.55 1.36
C SER A 457 2.84 -19.42 -0.16
N GLY A 458 2.59 -20.48 -0.92
CA GLY A 458 2.58 -20.49 -2.38
C GLY A 458 1.24 -20.11 -3.01
N ILE A 459 0.20 -19.87 -2.20
CA ILE A 459 -1.16 -19.55 -2.64
C ILE A 459 -1.50 -18.14 -2.18
N GLU A 460 -1.72 -17.24 -3.12
CA GLU A 460 -1.96 -15.82 -2.82
C GLU A 460 -3.30 -15.58 -2.09
N SER A 461 -4.35 -16.28 -2.52
CA SER A 461 -5.67 -16.27 -1.89
C SER A 461 -6.57 -17.33 -2.50
N LEU A 462 -7.62 -17.72 -1.78
CA LEU A 462 -8.64 -18.64 -2.29
C LEU A 462 -9.35 -18.05 -3.53
N HIS A 463 -9.57 -16.74 -3.57
CA HIS A 463 -10.12 -16.01 -4.72
C HIS A 463 -9.27 -16.15 -5.99
N ARG A 464 -7.93 -16.13 -5.86
CA ARG A 464 -7.03 -16.29 -7.01
C ARG A 464 -6.79 -17.74 -7.38
N MET A 465 -7.07 -18.67 -6.47
CA MET A 465 -6.94 -20.10 -6.68
C MET A 465 -8.13 -20.72 -7.37
N THR A 466 -9.34 -20.16 -7.16
CA THR A 466 -10.60 -20.73 -7.64
C THR A 466 -11.32 -19.79 -8.60
N ARG A 467 -12.23 -20.36 -9.41
CA ARG A 467 -13.20 -19.61 -10.23
C ARG A 467 -14.40 -19.18 -9.37
N GLU A 468 -15.27 -18.33 -9.90
CA GLU A 468 -16.51 -17.93 -9.21
C GLU A 468 -17.40 -19.13 -8.95
N GLU A 469 -17.62 -19.96 -9.97
CA GLU A 469 -18.34 -21.24 -9.87
C GLU A 469 -17.35 -22.34 -9.47
N ARG A 470 -17.40 -22.73 -8.21
CA ARG A 470 -16.49 -23.71 -7.61
C ARG A 470 -17.25 -24.72 -6.74
N ASP A 471 -16.79 -25.94 -6.75
CA ASP A 471 -17.22 -27.00 -5.84
C ASP A 471 -16.09 -27.35 -4.86
N LEU A 472 -16.20 -26.92 -3.63
CA LEU A 472 -15.25 -27.19 -2.55
C LEU A 472 -15.81 -28.17 -1.51
N ASP A 473 -16.86 -28.89 -1.82
CA ASP A 473 -17.47 -29.85 -0.90
C ASP A 473 -16.43 -30.88 -0.41
N GLY A 474 -16.42 -31.11 0.92
CA GLY A 474 -15.45 -31.96 1.59
C GLY A 474 -14.04 -31.40 1.79
N LEU A 475 -13.76 -30.20 1.28
CA LEU A 475 -12.46 -29.52 1.41
C LEU A 475 -12.49 -28.31 2.33
N ILE A 476 -13.68 -27.79 2.60
CA ILE A 476 -13.86 -26.58 3.42
C ILE A 476 -13.45 -26.84 4.87
N VAL A 477 -12.54 -26.01 5.37
CA VAL A 477 -12.28 -25.86 6.79
C VAL A 477 -13.02 -24.59 7.24
N ALA A 478 -14.12 -24.78 7.94
CA ALA A 478 -14.95 -23.66 8.38
C ALA A 478 -14.13 -22.62 9.17
N GLY A 479 -14.22 -21.36 8.77
CA GLY A 479 -13.45 -20.27 9.39
C GLY A 479 -12.01 -20.13 8.93
N SER A 480 -11.57 -20.85 7.87
CA SER A 480 -10.20 -20.69 7.36
C SER A 480 -10.11 -20.85 5.85
N ASP A 481 -9.90 -19.73 5.15
CA ASP A 481 -9.58 -19.72 3.73
C ASP A 481 -8.22 -20.38 3.46
N HIS A 482 -7.25 -20.13 4.34
CA HIS A 482 -5.90 -20.69 4.26
C HIS A 482 -5.93 -22.22 4.27
N LEU A 483 -6.58 -22.83 5.28
CA LEU A 483 -6.63 -24.28 5.40
C LEU A 483 -7.57 -24.92 4.36
N THR A 484 -8.57 -24.20 3.88
CA THR A 484 -9.41 -24.63 2.75
C THR A 484 -8.56 -24.70 1.47
N ALA A 485 -7.77 -23.66 1.18
CA ALA A 485 -6.84 -23.66 0.05
C ALA A 485 -5.79 -24.79 0.16
N TYR A 486 -5.29 -25.03 1.36
CA TYR A 486 -4.42 -26.18 1.60
C TYR A 486 -5.10 -27.52 1.26
N ASN A 487 -6.35 -27.72 1.70
CA ASN A 487 -7.09 -28.97 1.42
C ASN A 487 -7.33 -29.16 -0.09
N VAL A 488 -7.59 -28.07 -0.82
CA VAL A 488 -7.68 -28.10 -2.29
C VAL A 488 -6.39 -28.64 -2.90
N TYR A 489 -5.25 -28.11 -2.46
CA TYR A 489 -3.95 -28.59 -2.90
C TYR A 489 -3.68 -30.05 -2.52
N ALA A 490 -4.02 -30.44 -1.27
CA ALA A 490 -3.81 -31.80 -0.79
C ALA A 490 -4.69 -32.83 -1.57
N GLU A 491 -5.91 -32.43 -1.98
CA GLU A 491 -6.75 -33.29 -2.84
C GLU A 491 -6.14 -33.42 -4.24
N ALA A 492 -5.67 -32.31 -4.84
CA ALA A 492 -4.99 -32.34 -6.13
C ALA A 492 -3.78 -33.29 -6.10
N LEU A 493 -2.92 -33.14 -5.09
CA LEU A 493 -1.77 -34.03 -4.92
C LEU A 493 -2.17 -35.49 -4.74
N LYS A 494 -3.21 -35.76 -3.95
CA LYS A 494 -3.69 -37.13 -3.71
C LYS A 494 -4.27 -37.81 -4.96
N LYS A 495 -4.94 -37.05 -5.83
CA LYS A 495 -5.65 -37.58 -7.00
C LYS A 495 -4.80 -37.64 -8.26
N CYS A 496 -4.03 -36.60 -8.49
CA CYS A 496 -3.32 -36.36 -9.75
C CYS A 496 -1.80 -36.16 -9.55
N GLY A 497 -1.33 -36.12 -8.29
CA GLY A 497 0.05 -35.70 -8.00
C GLY A 497 1.00 -36.86 -7.72
N PHE A 498 2.27 -36.60 -7.99
CA PHE A 498 3.41 -37.47 -7.68
C PHE A 498 4.65 -36.61 -7.39
N ILE A 499 5.69 -37.18 -6.79
CA ILE A 499 7.00 -36.53 -6.71
C ILE A 499 7.75 -36.85 -7.99
N GLY A 500 8.12 -35.82 -8.74
CA GLY A 500 9.02 -35.90 -9.88
C GLY A 500 10.20 -34.95 -9.71
N GLU A 501 11.13 -35.00 -10.62
CA GLU A 501 12.28 -34.10 -10.66
C GLU A 501 12.12 -33.08 -11.81
N VAL A 502 12.40 -31.83 -11.53
CA VAL A 502 12.50 -30.78 -12.52
C VAL A 502 13.86 -30.12 -12.32
N TYR A 503 14.68 -30.14 -13.37
CA TYR A 503 16.06 -29.68 -13.32
C TYR A 503 16.89 -30.32 -12.17
N GLY A 504 16.65 -31.63 -11.91
CA GLY A 504 17.33 -32.38 -10.85
C GLY A 504 16.84 -32.09 -9.42
N LEU A 505 15.78 -31.27 -9.27
CA LEU A 505 15.23 -30.94 -7.95
C LEU A 505 13.85 -31.60 -7.75
N PRO A 506 13.63 -32.25 -6.59
CA PRO A 506 12.35 -32.89 -6.32
C PRO A 506 11.25 -31.85 -6.17
N ARG A 507 10.11 -32.11 -6.82
CA ARG A 507 8.91 -31.28 -6.77
C ARG A 507 7.65 -32.11 -6.95
N HIS A 508 6.54 -31.68 -6.35
CA HIS A 508 5.23 -32.22 -6.71
C HIS A 508 4.92 -31.85 -8.18
N GLN A 509 4.54 -32.85 -8.93
CA GLN A 509 4.06 -32.74 -10.31
C GLN A 509 2.68 -33.37 -10.42
N PHE A 510 1.95 -33.01 -11.45
CA PHE A 510 0.59 -33.45 -11.68
C PHE A 510 0.47 -34.04 -13.08
N ASP A 511 -0.25 -35.16 -13.21
CA ASP A 511 -0.52 -35.77 -14.50
C ASP A 511 -1.63 -35.03 -15.28
N GLU A 512 -1.96 -35.52 -16.46
CA GLU A 512 -2.93 -34.87 -17.35
C GLU A 512 -4.36 -34.81 -16.76
N SER A 513 -4.70 -35.67 -15.79
CA SER A 513 -6.01 -35.69 -15.14
C SER A 513 -6.25 -34.46 -14.25
N ILE A 514 -5.20 -33.67 -13.94
CA ILE A 514 -5.29 -32.43 -13.18
C ILE A 514 -6.24 -31.41 -13.86
N ALA A 515 -6.26 -31.38 -15.20
CA ALA A 515 -7.12 -30.45 -15.93
C ALA A 515 -8.62 -30.76 -15.71
N GLU A 516 -9.01 -32.03 -15.83
CA GLU A 516 -10.39 -32.48 -15.58
C GLU A 516 -10.81 -32.28 -14.12
N TRP A 517 -9.88 -32.60 -13.19
CA TRP A 517 -10.11 -32.37 -11.76
C TRP A 517 -10.30 -30.88 -11.45
N ALA A 518 -9.45 -30.03 -12.02
CA ALA A 518 -9.48 -28.59 -11.81
C ALA A 518 -10.77 -27.95 -12.38
N GLU A 519 -11.20 -28.36 -13.57
CA GLU A 519 -12.44 -27.91 -14.19
C GLU A 519 -13.65 -28.27 -13.31
N ARG A 520 -13.76 -29.53 -12.88
CA ARG A 520 -14.85 -30.00 -12.02
C ARG A 520 -14.89 -29.29 -10.66
N ARG A 521 -13.73 -28.91 -10.10
CA ARG A 521 -13.62 -28.20 -8.82
C ARG A 521 -13.69 -26.68 -8.95
N GLY A 522 -13.65 -26.14 -10.17
CA GLY A 522 -13.53 -24.71 -10.40
C GLY A 522 -12.20 -24.14 -9.85
N VAL A 523 -11.09 -24.88 -10.03
CA VAL A 523 -9.76 -24.52 -9.51
C VAL A 523 -8.84 -24.17 -10.68
N LEU A 524 -7.89 -23.28 -10.45
CA LEU A 524 -6.88 -22.91 -11.44
C LEU A 524 -5.64 -23.83 -11.32
N VAL A 525 -5.34 -24.58 -12.37
CA VAL A 525 -4.19 -25.49 -12.42
C VAL A 525 -2.88 -24.78 -12.11
N LYS A 526 -2.69 -23.57 -12.67
CA LYS A 526 -1.48 -22.78 -12.44
C LYS A 526 -1.25 -22.44 -10.96
N SER A 527 -2.31 -22.17 -10.18
CA SER A 527 -2.19 -21.92 -8.75
C SER A 527 -1.71 -23.16 -7.97
N ILE A 528 -2.13 -24.36 -8.41
CA ILE A 528 -1.65 -25.62 -7.85
C ILE A 528 -0.16 -25.82 -8.17
N GLU A 529 0.25 -25.58 -9.42
CA GLU A 529 1.66 -25.68 -9.84
C GLU A 529 2.56 -24.67 -9.11
N ASP A 530 2.09 -23.44 -8.91
CA ASP A 530 2.83 -22.41 -8.16
C ASP A 530 2.95 -22.76 -6.67
N ALA A 531 1.90 -23.33 -6.06
CA ALA A 531 1.96 -23.86 -4.70
C ALA A 531 2.96 -25.01 -4.56
N ALA A 532 2.99 -25.93 -5.54
CA ALA A 532 3.96 -27.03 -5.59
C ALA A 532 5.42 -26.51 -5.64
N LEU A 533 5.64 -25.48 -6.44
CA LEU A 533 6.96 -24.84 -6.54
C LEU A 533 7.33 -24.13 -5.23
N GLY A 534 6.41 -23.37 -4.66
CA GLY A 534 6.60 -22.69 -3.37
C GLY A 534 6.95 -23.66 -2.26
N MET A 535 6.17 -24.73 -2.13
CA MET A 535 6.40 -25.78 -1.14
C MET A 535 7.77 -26.45 -1.31
N ALA A 536 8.13 -26.83 -2.55
CA ALA A 536 9.43 -27.43 -2.83
C ALA A 536 10.59 -26.51 -2.43
N SER A 537 10.47 -25.21 -2.72
CA SER A 537 11.45 -24.18 -2.35
C SER A 537 11.61 -24.06 -0.83
N VAL A 538 10.49 -24.02 -0.10
CA VAL A 538 10.49 -23.96 1.38
C VAL A 538 11.14 -25.19 1.96
N TYR A 539 10.75 -26.38 1.54
CA TYR A 539 11.30 -27.64 2.07
C TYR A 539 12.81 -27.76 1.82
N ARG A 540 13.30 -27.32 0.66
CA ARG A 540 14.75 -27.26 0.40
C ARG A 540 15.47 -26.30 1.34
N SER A 541 14.91 -25.10 1.53
CA SER A 541 15.49 -24.11 2.45
C SER A 541 15.54 -24.59 3.90
N LEU A 542 14.60 -25.48 4.29
CA LEU A 542 14.57 -26.11 5.60
C LEU A 542 15.46 -27.35 5.69
N GLY A 543 16.04 -27.82 4.59
CA GLY A 543 16.77 -29.08 4.54
C GLY A 543 15.89 -30.32 4.82
N MET A 544 14.59 -30.23 4.57
CA MET A 544 13.59 -31.26 4.83
C MET A 544 13.24 -32.02 3.54
N PRO A 545 12.98 -33.34 3.61
CA PRO A 545 12.51 -34.09 2.45
C PRO A 545 11.07 -33.72 2.13
N LEU A 546 10.76 -33.54 0.84
CA LEU A 546 9.42 -33.23 0.36
C LEU A 546 8.46 -34.41 0.66
N PRO A 547 7.32 -34.20 1.35
CA PRO A 547 6.37 -35.27 1.67
C PRO A 547 5.65 -35.78 0.43
N ALA A 548 5.60 -37.08 0.22
CA ALA A 548 4.87 -37.70 -0.89
C ALA A 548 3.34 -37.64 -0.72
N LYS A 549 2.85 -37.47 0.49
CA LYS A 549 1.41 -37.40 0.85
C LYS A 549 1.19 -36.29 1.86
N LEU A 550 0.07 -35.61 1.73
CA LEU A 550 -0.39 -34.57 2.65
C LEU A 550 -1.68 -35.04 3.34
N ALA A 551 -1.72 -34.87 4.66
CA ALA A 551 -2.94 -35.09 5.42
C ALA A 551 -3.87 -33.88 5.25
N PHE A 552 -5.19 -34.11 5.17
CA PHE A 552 -6.15 -33.01 5.17
C PHE A 552 -6.17 -32.27 6.51
N ALA A 553 -6.25 -30.95 6.42
CA ALA A 553 -6.49 -30.08 7.58
C ALA A 553 -7.91 -30.34 8.12
N ARG A 554 -8.01 -30.47 9.45
CA ARG A 554 -9.25 -30.69 10.21
C ARG A 554 -9.31 -29.75 11.41
N ASP A 555 -10.31 -29.90 12.25
CA ASP A 555 -10.52 -29.07 13.46
C ASP A 555 -9.28 -28.95 14.37
N HIS A 556 -8.51 -30.02 14.51
CA HIS A 556 -7.27 -29.99 15.28
C HIS A 556 -6.23 -29.07 14.63
N THR A 557 -6.01 -29.22 13.33
CA THR A 557 -5.11 -28.35 12.55
C THR A 557 -5.56 -26.91 12.60
N TYR A 558 -6.89 -26.67 12.49
CA TYR A 558 -7.44 -25.32 12.61
C TYR A 558 -7.10 -24.69 13.97
N LYS A 559 -7.27 -25.42 15.07
CA LYS A 559 -6.94 -24.92 16.41
C LYS A 559 -5.45 -24.57 16.57
N GLN A 560 -4.57 -25.44 16.11
CA GLN A 560 -3.12 -25.22 16.15
C GLN A 560 -2.73 -24.03 15.26
N PHE A 561 -3.28 -23.94 14.06
CA PHE A 561 -3.00 -22.86 13.13
C PHE A 561 -3.56 -21.52 13.60
N ALA A 562 -4.78 -21.48 14.14
CA ALA A 562 -5.36 -20.29 14.75
C ALA A 562 -4.55 -19.81 15.96
N GLU A 563 -4.00 -20.72 16.77
CA GLU A 563 -3.11 -20.36 17.87
C GLU A 563 -1.76 -19.81 17.39
N LEU A 564 -1.17 -20.41 16.35
CA LEU A 564 0.03 -19.88 15.72
C LEU A 564 -0.21 -18.46 15.20
N LEU A 565 -1.32 -18.24 14.48
CA LEU A 565 -1.71 -16.92 14.00
C LEU A 565 -1.93 -15.94 15.16
N ALA A 566 -2.66 -16.35 16.20
CA ALA A 566 -2.97 -15.48 17.32
C ALA A 566 -1.72 -15.01 18.08
N ARG A 567 -0.72 -15.86 18.25
CA ARG A 567 0.53 -15.49 18.95
C ARG A 567 1.51 -14.70 18.08
N THR A 568 1.50 -14.91 16.75
CA THR A 568 2.47 -14.30 15.82
C THR A 568 1.89 -13.06 15.14
N MET A 569 0.63 -13.13 14.74
CA MET A 569 -0.14 -12.10 14.02
C MET A 569 0.68 -11.33 12.98
N PRO A 570 1.19 -11.97 11.93
CA PRO A 570 1.98 -11.29 10.90
C PRO A 570 1.10 -10.61 9.84
N PHE A 571 -0.18 -10.99 9.77
CA PHE A 571 -1.16 -10.51 8.80
C PHE A 571 -1.92 -9.28 9.30
N ASP A 572 -2.72 -8.73 8.38
CA ASP A 572 -3.75 -7.78 8.77
C ASP A 572 -4.80 -8.45 9.66
N LEU A 573 -5.32 -7.69 10.61
CA LEU A 573 -6.35 -8.12 11.54
C LEU A 573 -7.59 -7.24 11.38
N VAL A 574 -8.74 -7.90 11.30
CA VAL A 574 -10.06 -7.26 11.32
C VAL A 574 -10.85 -7.86 12.47
N ILE A 575 -11.40 -7.02 13.34
CA ILE A 575 -12.26 -7.44 14.45
C ILE A 575 -13.63 -6.77 14.26
N ASP A 576 -14.69 -7.57 14.22
CA ASP A 576 -16.08 -7.11 14.06
C ASP A 576 -16.25 -6.09 12.92
N GLU A 577 -15.75 -6.43 11.73
CA GLU A 577 -15.74 -5.61 10.51
C GLU A 577 -14.96 -4.30 10.62
N GLN A 578 -14.08 -4.13 11.61
CA GLN A 578 -13.24 -2.95 11.78
C GLN A 578 -11.75 -3.27 11.65
N THR A 579 -11.03 -2.41 10.95
CA THR A 579 -9.58 -2.41 10.91
C THR A 579 -9.00 -1.65 12.09
N ARG A 580 -7.70 -1.82 12.36
CA ARG A 580 -6.98 -1.13 13.46
C ARG A 580 -7.13 0.40 13.44
N ASP A 581 -7.23 1.00 12.26
CA ASP A 581 -7.38 2.43 12.05
C ASP A 581 -8.86 2.92 12.07
N GLY A 582 -9.78 2.01 12.45
CA GLY A 582 -11.22 2.30 12.55
C GLY A 582 -11.98 2.26 11.21
N GLY A 583 -11.30 1.86 10.13
CA GLY A 583 -11.93 1.67 8.82
C GLY A 583 -12.81 0.42 8.78
N ASN A 584 -13.86 0.44 7.96
CA ASN A 584 -14.72 -0.74 7.76
C ASN A 584 -14.07 -1.73 6.78
N ALA A 585 -14.04 -3.01 7.17
CA ALA A 585 -13.61 -4.11 6.31
C ALA A 585 -14.65 -5.23 6.35
N ARG A 586 -14.94 -5.82 5.20
CA ARG A 586 -15.90 -6.92 5.08
C ARG A 586 -15.19 -8.19 4.67
N VAL A 587 -15.76 -9.32 5.08
CA VAL A 587 -15.32 -10.61 4.58
C VAL A 587 -15.54 -10.67 3.07
N SER A 588 -14.55 -11.15 2.33
CA SER A 588 -14.63 -11.32 0.88
C SER A 588 -15.73 -12.31 0.53
N LYS A 589 -16.44 -12.10 -0.58
CA LYS A 589 -17.52 -12.99 -1.04
C LYS A 589 -17.04 -14.43 -1.29
N THR A 590 -15.77 -14.58 -1.60
CA THR A 590 -15.12 -15.87 -1.86
C THR A 590 -14.62 -16.57 -0.60
N SER A 591 -14.65 -15.91 0.54
CA SER A 591 -14.18 -16.45 1.82
C SER A 591 -15.14 -17.48 2.41
N VAL A 592 -14.60 -18.45 3.10
CA VAL A 592 -15.34 -19.43 3.92
C VAL A 592 -15.46 -19.00 5.38
N CYS A 593 -14.95 -17.82 5.73
CA CYS A 593 -15.05 -17.23 7.06
C CYS A 593 -16.43 -16.62 7.30
N GLY A 594 -16.88 -16.62 8.56
CA GLY A 594 -18.07 -15.87 8.99
C GLY A 594 -17.80 -14.37 9.05
N SER A 595 -18.85 -13.55 9.01
CA SER A 595 -18.76 -12.09 9.00
C SER A 595 -18.43 -11.45 10.36
N TRP A 596 -18.51 -12.21 11.45
CA TRP A 596 -18.31 -11.71 12.81
C TRP A 596 -17.09 -12.32 13.48
N GLY A 597 -16.52 -11.60 14.44
CA GLY A 597 -15.33 -11.98 15.18
C GLY A 597 -14.05 -11.47 14.52
N ALA A 598 -12.91 -12.01 14.94
CA ALA A 598 -11.61 -11.61 14.44
C ALA A 598 -11.15 -12.49 13.28
N ILE A 599 -10.63 -11.88 12.23
CA ILE A 599 -10.05 -12.54 11.06
C ILE A 599 -8.65 -12.01 10.85
N ALA A 600 -7.68 -12.92 10.79
CA ALA A 600 -6.29 -12.64 10.40
C ALA A 600 -6.05 -13.10 8.96
N GLY A 601 -5.61 -12.19 8.09
CA GLY A 601 -5.42 -12.52 6.69
C GLY A 601 -4.97 -11.35 5.85
N THR A 602 -5.22 -11.42 4.55
CA THR A 602 -4.87 -10.38 3.59
C THR A 602 -6.02 -9.39 3.42
N LEU A 603 -5.74 -8.14 3.75
CA LEU A 603 -6.67 -7.02 3.57
C LEU A 603 -6.44 -6.38 2.19
N ARG A 604 -7.51 -6.28 1.41
CA ARG A 604 -7.48 -5.68 0.08
C ARG A 604 -8.41 -4.49 0.01
N TYR A 605 -7.92 -3.40 -0.58
CA TYR A 605 -8.69 -2.20 -0.75
C TYR A 605 -9.14 -2.05 -2.21
N PHE A 606 -10.37 -1.62 -2.39
CA PHE A 606 -11.01 -1.39 -3.68
C PHE A 606 -11.57 0.03 -3.72
N ALA A 607 -11.59 0.65 -4.89
CA ALA A 607 -12.18 1.96 -5.08
C ALA A 607 -13.66 1.98 -4.64
N GLY A 608 -14.00 2.91 -3.76
CA GLY A 608 -15.35 3.10 -3.23
C GLY A 608 -16.17 4.10 -4.05
N ARG A 609 -17.50 3.96 -4.04
CA ARG A 609 -18.39 4.90 -4.76
C ARG A 609 -18.40 6.32 -4.17
N SER A 610 -18.02 6.48 -2.91
CA SER A 610 -18.02 7.75 -2.17
C SER A 610 -16.62 8.39 -2.03
N GLY A 611 -15.61 7.88 -2.75
CA GLY A 611 -14.23 8.37 -2.63
C GLY A 611 -13.46 7.78 -1.43
N GLU A 612 -14.11 6.99 -0.56
CA GLU A 612 -13.41 6.24 0.48
C GLU A 612 -13.16 4.79 0.02
N PRO A 613 -11.92 4.26 0.15
CA PRO A 613 -11.61 2.89 -0.20
C PRO A 613 -12.44 1.89 0.62
N ARG A 614 -12.93 0.84 -0.02
CA ARG A 614 -13.60 -0.30 0.63
C ARG A 614 -12.58 -1.39 0.89
N ALA A 615 -12.62 -1.99 2.06
CA ALA A 615 -11.75 -3.09 2.42
C ALA A 615 -12.49 -4.44 2.39
N GLY A 616 -11.81 -5.46 1.86
CA GLY A 616 -12.22 -6.86 1.93
C GLY A 616 -11.10 -7.70 2.55
N ILE A 617 -11.45 -8.67 3.43
CA ILE A 617 -10.49 -9.57 4.05
C ILE A 617 -10.77 -11.02 3.68
N GLU A 618 -9.70 -11.77 3.42
CA GLU A 618 -9.65 -13.23 3.34
C GLU A 618 -8.60 -13.74 4.32
N GLY A 619 -8.90 -14.82 5.04
CA GLY A 619 -7.95 -15.31 6.02
C GLY A 619 -8.46 -16.44 6.89
N THR A 620 -8.09 -16.40 8.16
CA THR A 620 -8.51 -17.39 9.17
C THR A 620 -9.11 -16.67 10.37
N GLN A 621 -10.26 -17.15 10.82
CA GLN A 621 -10.92 -16.66 12.03
C GLN A 621 -10.10 -17.03 13.27
N ILE A 622 -9.93 -16.06 14.17
CA ILE A 622 -9.25 -16.25 15.44
C ILE A 622 -10.30 -16.27 16.57
N PRO A 623 -10.40 -17.36 17.34
CA PRO A 623 -11.28 -17.40 18.48
C PRO A 623 -11.00 -16.30 19.51
N ASP A 624 -12.04 -15.67 20.06
CA ASP A 624 -11.93 -14.62 21.09
C ASP A 624 -11.10 -15.06 22.30
N SER A 625 -11.19 -16.34 22.68
CA SER A 625 -10.36 -16.91 23.76
C SER A 625 -8.86 -16.80 23.50
N LEU A 626 -8.43 -16.93 22.23
CA LEU A 626 -7.02 -16.78 21.85
C LEU A 626 -6.62 -15.30 21.82
N ILE A 627 -7.50 -14.42 21.35
CA ILE A 627 -7.27 -12.97 21.37
C ILE A 627 -7.04 -12.51 22.82
N ARG A 628 -7.93 -12.90 23.74
CA ARG A 628 -7.79 -12.57 25.18
C ARG A 628 -6.57 -13.22 25.81
N LYS A 629 -6.19 -14.44 25.39
CA LYS A 629 -4.99 -15.14 25.88
C LYS A 629 -3.71 -14.38 25.55
N TYR A 630 -3.62 -13.80 24.35
CA TYR A 630 -2.42 -13.10 23.87
C TYR A 630 -2.54 -11.57 23.93
N ALA A 631 -3.63 -11.04 24.50
CA ALA A 631 -3.77 -9.63 24.77
C ALA A 631 -2.78 -9.16 25.85
N THR A 632 -2.24 -7.98 25.64
CA THR A 632 -1.30 -7.33 26.56
C THR A 632 -2.00 -6.21 27.33
N ARG A 633 -1.56 -5.97 28.57
CA ARG A 633 -2.04 -4.84 29.34
C ARG A 633 -1.00 -3.71 29.28
N SER A 634 -1.46 -2.51 28.96
CA SER A 634 -0.61 -1.34 29.07
C SER A 634 -0.26 -1.06 30.55
N LYS A 635 0.86 -0.38 30.79
CA LYS A 635 1.14 0.13 32.14
C LYS A 635 -0.02 1.04 32.56
N PRO A 636 -0.52 0.92 33.80
CA PRO A 636 -1.54 1.81 34.30
C PRO A 636 -1.10 3.26 34.18
N GLN A 637 -1.93 4.10 33.59
CA GLN A 637 -1.72 5.54 33.49
C GLN A 637 -2.72 6.26 34.39
N LEU A 638 -2.22 7.17 35.18
CA LEU A 638 -3.09 8.01 36.00
C LEU A 638 -3.74 9.08 35.12
N MET A 639 -5.05 9.23 35.22
CA MET A 639 -5.82 10.17 34.39
C MET A 639 -6.94 10.83 35.20
N TYR A 640 -7.34 12.03 34.75
CA TYR A 640 -8.54 12.69 35.24
C TYR A 640 -9.72 12.37 34.31
N ASP A 641 -10.84 11.86 34.87
CA ASP A 641 -12.08 11.57 34.13
C ASP A 641 -13.17 12.59 34.51
N PRO A 642 -13.44 13.60 33.68
CA PRO A 642 -14.41 14.67 33.97
C PRO A 642 -15.85 14.16 33.99
N HIS A 643 -16.14 12.99 33.43
CA HIS A 643 -17.49 12.44 33.32
C HIS A 643 -17.92 11.67 34.58
N ARG A 644 -16.98 11.22 35.40
CA ARG A 644 -17.31 10.50 36.64
C ARG A 644 -17.81 11.46 37.75
N LYS A 645 -18.87 11.07 38.46
CA LYS A 645 -19.47 11.90 39.48
C LYS A 645 -18.68 11.97 40.82
N HIS A 646 -18.04 10.86 41.19
CA HIS A 646 -17.43 10.71 42.51
C HIS A 646 -15.93 10.38 42.48
N ASP A 647 -15.47 9.65 41.50
CA ASP A 647 -14.10 9.18 41.42
C ASP A 647 -13.49 9.71 40.11
N GLN A 648 -12.96 10.92 40.16
CA GLN A 648 -12.50 11.63 38.97
C GLN A 648 -11.04 11.29 38.62
N LEU A 649 -10.22 10.89 39.59
CA LEU A 649 -8.86 10.41 39.33
C LEU A 649 -8.89 8.89 39.20
N VAL A 650 -8.34 8.37 38.11
CA VAL A 650 -8.40 6.95 37.78
C VAL A 650 -7.07 6.45 37.26
N LEU A 651 -6.74 5.23 37.60
CA LEU A 651 -5.71 4.43 36.92
C LEU A 651 -6.39 3.70 35.78
N MET A 652 -5.96 3.98 34.55
CA MET A 652 -6.48 3.36 33.36
C MET A 652 -5.42 2.44 32.76
N SER A 653 -5.75 1.18 32.58
CA SER A 653 -4.99 0.22 31.78
C SER A 653 -5.80 -0.17 30.56
N ARG A 654 -5.15 -0.19 29.41
CA ARG A 654 -5.75 -0.70 28.18
C ARG A 654 -5.37 -2.16 28.02
N VAL A 655 -6.35 -2.98 27.69
CA VAL A 655 -6.13 -4.34 27.24
C VAL A 655 -6.08 -4.28 25.71
N GLU A 656 -4.92 -4.54 25.16
CA GLU A 656 -4.66 -4.37 23.73
C GLU A 656 -4.21 -5.69 23.09
N TYR A 657 -4.61 -5.90 21.85
CA TYR A 657 -4.17 -7.02 21.03
C TYR A 657 -3.75 -6.51 19.65
N PHE A 658 -2.46 -6.56 19.37
CA PHE A 658 -1.86 -6.06 18.12
C PHE A 658 -2.41 -4.70 17.64
N GLY A 659 -2.57 -3.78 18.60
CA GLY A 659 -3.03 -2.41 18.35
C GLY A 659 -4.55 -2.22 18.33
N PHE A 660 -5.33 -3.27 18.58
CA PHE A 660 -6.75 -3.17 18.88
C PHE A 660 -6.95 -3.02 20.38
N GLU A 661 -7.65 -2.00 20.79
CA GLU A 661 -8.10 -1.83 22.17
C GLU A 661 -9.33 -2.72 22.38
N LEU A 662 -9.16 -3.79 23.18
CA LEU A 662 -10.23 -4.75 23.47
C LEU A 662 -11.09 -4.30 24.66
N ASP A 663 -10.43 -3.70 25.66
CA ASP A 663 -11.09 -3.28 26.91
C ASP A 663 -10.28 -2.18 27.60
N ARG A 664 -10.94 -1.47 28.52
CA ARG A 664 -10.33 -0.49 29.41
C ARG A 664 -10.65 -0.86 30.85
N GLU A 665 -9.62 -1.23 31.58
CA GLU A 665 -9.72 -1.40 33.02
C GLU A 665 -9.49 -0.04 33.69
N VAL A 666 -10.47 0.40 34.45
CA VAL A 666 -10.44 1.72 35.11
C VAL A 666 -10.64 1.52 36.61
N GLU A 667 -9.60 1.80 37.37
CA GLU A 667 -9.61 1.76 38.84
C GLU A 667 -9.66 3.19 39.39
N ALA A 668 -10.57 3.43 40.31
CA ALA A 668 -10.70 4.75 40.95
C ALA A 668 -9.60 4.94 42.01
N VAL A 669 -8.88 6.04 41.88
CA VAL A 669 -7.87 6.47 42.87
C VAL A 669 -8.48 7.51 43.78
N ARG A 670 -8.70 7.12 45.05
CA ARG A 670 -9.25 8.02 46.09
C ARG A 670 -8.16 8.63 46.96
N GLU A 671 -7.19 7.84 47.32
CA GLU A 671 -6.03 8.24 48.14
C GLU A 671 -4.72 8.10 47.32
N PHE A 672 -3.78 9.00 47.52
CA PHE A 672 -2.55 9.01 46.72
C PHE A 672 -1.46 8.29 47.50
N SER A 673 -1.06 7.11 47.00
CA SER A 673 0.13 6.45 47.52
C SER A 673 1.40 7.28 47.23
N PRO A 674 2.45 7.15 47.99
CA PRO A 674 3.68 7.94 47.82
C PRO A 674 4.26 7.90 46.40
N GLY A 675 4.08 6.78 45.70
CA GLY A 675 4.62 6.60 44.34
C GLY A 675 3.85 7.36 43.24
N ILE A 676 2.60 7.73 43.49
CA ILE A 676 1.75 8.42 42.51
C ILE A 676 1.32 9.82 42.97
N ALA A 677 1.62 10.21 44.19
CA ALA A 677 1.10 11.44 44.77
C ALA A 677 1.51 12.71 44.00
N ALA A 678 2.75 12.79 43.55
CA ALA A 678 3.20 13.94 42.73
C ALA A 678 2.49 13.99 41.38
N GLU A 679 2.38 12.88 40.69
CA GLU A 679 1.67 12.76 39.42
C GLU A 679 0.17 13.07 39.57
N ALA A 680 -0.45 12.57 40.63
CA ALA A 680 -1.85 12.82 40.95
C ALA A 680 -2.13 14.31 41.16
N ARG A 681 -1.27 15.02 41.91
CA ARG A 681 -1.39 16.47 42.12
C ARG A 681 -1.22 17.25 40.82
N HIS A 682 -0.26 16.87 39.99
CA HIS A 682 -0.03 17.47 38.68
C HIS A 682 -1.25 17.32 37.80
N ILE A 683 -1.79 16.10 37.65
CA ILE A 683 -2.98 15.82 36.81
C ILE A 683 -4.21 16.58 37.32
N LEU A 684 -4.38 16.67 38.63
CA LEU A 684 -5.49 17.44 39.21
C LEU A 684 -5.32 18.96 39.03
N ALA A 685 -4.09 19.45 39.06
CA ALA A 685 -3.77 20.84 38.75
C ALA A 685 -4.04 21.15 37.28
N GLU A 686 -3.65 20.25 36.36
CA GLU A 686 -4.00 20.37 34.91
C GLU A 686 -5.52 20.38 34.70
N ALA A 687 -6.24 19.46 35.32
CA ALA A 687 -7.71 19.40 35.22
C ALA A 687 -8.38 20.66 35.76
N ALA A 688 -7.80 21.24 36.80
CA ALA A 688 -8.24 22.52 37.35
C ALA A 688 -7.94 23.68 36.37
N ALA A 689 -6.74 23.71 35.78
CA ALA A 689 -6.34 24.73 34.80
C ALA A 689 -7.16 24.67 33.50
N ARG A 690 -7.61 23.46 33.08
CA ARG A 690 -8.54 23.24 31.94
C ARG A 690 -10.01 23.48 32.29
N GLU A 691 -10.31 23.78 33.54
CA GLU A 691 -11.68 23.94 34.05
C GLU A 691 -12.55 22.68 33.97
N GLU A 692 -11.93 21.52 33.80
CA GLU A 692 -12.57 20.21 33.76
C GLU A 692 -12.87 19.68 35.17
N ALA A 693 -12.11 20.13 36.16
CA ALA A 693 -12.27 19.70 37.54
C ALA A 693 -13.50 20.31 38.20
N ARG A 694 -14.25 19.45 38.88
CA ARG A 694 -15.46 19.86 39.60
C ARG A 694 -15.09 20.47 40.97
N GLN A 695 -14.56 21.67 40.97
CA GLN A 695 -14.17 22.39 42.17
C GLN A 695 -14.73 23.80 42.19
N VAL A 696 -15.21 24.23 43.35
CA VAL A 696 -15.89 25.56 43.53
C VAL A 696 -14.92 26.73 43.32
N SER A 697 -13.64 26.57 43.71
CA SER A 697 -12.63 27.63 43.57
C SER A 697 -12.35 28.01 42.12
N ILE A 698 -12.43 27.08 41.16
CA ILE A 698 -12.09 27.32 39.76
C ILE A 698 -12.97 28.43 39.16
N LYS A 699 -14.30 28.35 39.35
CA LYS A 699 -15.22 29.36 38.85
C LYS A 699 -14.99 30.73 39.48
N ARG A 700 -14.56 30.77 40.73
CA ARG A 700 -14.24 32.03 41.46
C ARG A 700 -13.00 32.71 40.91
N ASN A 701 -12.06 31.94 40.38
CA ASN A 701 -10.79 32.46 39.85
C ASN A 701 -10.90 33.04 38.43
N HIS A 702 -12.02 32.79 37.71
CA HIS A 702 -12.19 33.27 36.32
C HIS A 702 -11.92 34.77 36.13
N ALA A 703 -12.47 35.61 37.04
CA ALA A 703 -12.26 37.05 36.94
C ALA A 703 -10.79 37.42 37.15
N ALA A 704 -10.15 36.85 38.15
CA ALA A 704 -8.75 37.08 38.47
C ALA A 704 -7.81 36.57 37.34
N ILE A 705 -8.05 35.38 36.82
CA ILE A 705 -7.30 34.83 35.69
C ILE A 705 -7.42 35.71 34.44
N ASN A 706 -8.62 36.15 34.12
CA ASN A 706 -8.85 37.05 32.97
C ASN A 706 -8.19 38.40 33.15
N GLU A 707 -8.21 38.96 34.38
CA GLU A 707 -7.55 40.20 34.68
C GLU A 707 -6.04 40.13 34.48
N VAL A 708 -5.37 39.05 34.95
CA VAL A 708 -3.92 38.81 34.73
C VAL A 708 -3.62 38.63 33.27
N ARG A 709 -4.41 37.83 32.53
CA ARG A 709 -4.25 37.59 31.09
C ARG A 709 -4.43 38.84 30.27
N GLU A 710 -5.37 39.67 30.66
CA GLU A 710 -5.60 40.95 30.00
C GLU A 710 -4.47 41.93 30.28
N ALA A 711 -3.97 42.00 31.52
CA ALA A 711 -2.77 42.79 31.83
C ALA A 711 -1.57 42.36 31.02
N TYR A 712 -1.34 41.05 30.83
CA TYR A 712 -0.26 40.52 29.99
C TYR A 712 -0.40 40.98 28.52
N ARG A 713 -1.60 40.88 27.97
CA ARG A 713 -1.85 41.35 26.59
C ARG A 713 -1.71 42.86 26.44
N ARG A 714 -2.26 43.63 27.37
CA ARG A 714 -2.19 45.07 27.37
C ARG A 714 -0.79 45.60 27.62
N SER A 715 0.02 44.92 28.41
CA SER A 715 1.41 45.31 28.64
C SER A 715 2.32 44.94 27.47
N GLY A 716 1.83 44.24 26.44
CA GLY A 716 2.67 43.72 25.35
C GLY A 716 3.64 42.64 25.77
N GLY A 717 3.29 41.87 26.81
CA GLY A 717 4.12 40.78 27.33
C GLY A 717 5.10 41.21 28.40
N ALA A 718 5.05 42.46 28.86
CA ALA A 718 5.92 42.96 29.94
C ALA A 718 5.56 42.46 31.35
N THR A 719 4.31 42.10 31.57
CA THR A 719 3.83 41.48 32.81
C THR A 719 3.92 39.95 32.72
N PRO A 720 3.92 39.20 33.85
CA PRO A 720 3.95 37.76 33.84
C PRO A 720 2.80 37.14 33.05
N ARG A 721 3.11 36.11 32.27
CA ARG A 721 2.12 35.31 31.57
C ARG A 721 1.39 34.39 32.55
N LEU A 722 0.09 34.22 32.34
CA LEU A 722 -0.72 33.24 33.04
C LEU A 722 -1.42 32.34 31.99
N GLY A 723 -0.62 31.57 31.28
CA GLY A 723 -1.13 30.56 30.34
C GLY A 723 -1.56 29.28 31.05
N PHE A 724 -1.66 28.20 30.28
CA PHE A 724 -2.04 26.90 30.83
C PHE A 724 -0.97 26.36 31.78
N ASP A 725 0.29 26.34 31.34
CA ASP A 725 1.40 25.76 32.11
C ASP A 725 1.67 26.52 33.39
N GLU A 726 1.63 27.86 33.35
CA GLU A 726 1.83 28.70 34.54
C GLU A 726 0.68 28.56 35.54
N LEU A 727 -0.55 28.42 35.05
CA LEU A 727 -1.73 28.17 35.88
C LEU A 727 -1.69 26.77 36.50
N THR A 728 -1.28 25.76 35.74
CA THR A 728 -1.05 24.41 36.25
C THR A 728 0.00 24.40 37.36
N ALA A 729 1.16 25.02 37.12
CA ALA A 729 2.23 25.12 38.14
C ALA A 729 1.76 25.87 39.42
N LEU A 730 0.98 26.93 39.26
CA LEU A 730 0.40 27.66 40.38
C LEU A 730 -0.54 26.75 41.21
N TYR A 731 -1.44 26.04 40.54
CA TYR A 731 -2.36 25.14 41.23
C TYR A 731 -1.63 23.96 41.86
N GLU A 732 -0.65 23.37 41.16
CA GLU A 732 0.17 22.30 41.70
C GLU A 732 0.90 22.72 42.99
N SER A 733 1.46 23.93 43.01
CA SER A 733 2.11 24.46 44.23
C SER A 733 1.15 24.61 45.42
N GLN A 734 -0.14 24.80 45.15
CA GLN A 734 -1.17 24.89 46.18
C GLN A 734 -1.75 23.52 46.60
N LEU A 735 -1.36 22.45 45.92
CA LEU A 735 -1.82 21.08 46.18
C LEU A 735 -0.77 20.22 46.88
N THR A 736 0.34 20.80 47.36
CA THR A 736 1.46 20.05 47.99
C THR A 736 1.07 19.14 49.14
N ASP A 737 0.09 19.54 49.92
CA ASP A 737 -0.40 18.81 51.09
C ASP A 737 -1.62 17.92 50.79
N VAL A 738 -2.09 17.91 49.55
CA VAL A 738 -3.24 17.13 49.14
C VAL A 738 -2.84 15.69 48.84
N ASN A 739 -3.45 14.75 49.54
CA ASN A 739 -3.16 13.31 49.43
C ASN A 739 -4.39 12.45 49.04
N SER A 740 -5.52 13.10 48.77
CA SER A 740 -6.75 12.42 48.33
C SER A 740 -7.58 13.30 47.40
N VAL A 741 -8.47 12.67 46.64
CA VAL A 741 -9.44 13.37 45.79
C VAL A 741 -10.43 14.18 46.62
N GLU A 742 -10.74 13.74 47.86
CA GLU A 742 -11.62 14.47 48.74
C GLU A 742 -10.93 15.76 49.27
N GLU A 743 -9.68 15.69 49.68
CA GLU A 743 -8.89 16.87 50.03
C GLU A 743 -8.75 17.84 48.87
N PHE A 744 -8.56 17.36 47.64
CA PHE A 744 -8.53 18.17 46.43
C PHE A 744 -9.86 18.94 46.23
N ARG A 745 -11.01 18.27 46.41
CA ARG A 745 -12.33 18.94 46.30
C ARG A 745 -12.51 20.07 47.31
N ASN A 746 -11.92 19.96 48.46
CA ASN A 746 -11.98 20.90 49.55
C ASN A 746 -10.84 21.93 49.57
N ALA A 747 -9.81 21.71 48.74
CA ALA A 747 -8.68 22.60 48.61
C ALA A 747 -9.11 24.01 48.11
N ARG A 748 -8.50 25.04 48.67
CA ARG A 748 -8.75 26.43 48.22
C ARG A 748 -7.71 26.83 47.17
N LEU A 749 -8.05 26.63 45.90
CA LEU A 749 -7.22 27.11 44.77
C LEU A 749 -7.51 28.58 44.57
N THR A 750 -6.51 29.45 44.72
CA THR A 750 -6.68 30.90 44.58
C THR A 750 -5.73 31.51 43.60
N VAL A 751 -6.22 32.41 42.79
CA VAL A 751 -5.44 33.26 41.90
C VAL A 751 -5.64 34.68 42.37
N LYS A 752 -4.58 35.33 42.82
CA LYS A 752 -4.62 36.72 43.23
C LYS A 752 -3.91 37.57 42.17
N PRO A 753 -4.60 38.49 41.51
CA PRO A 753 -3.96 39.35 40.50
C PRO A 753 -2.75 40.12 40.99
N ASP A 754 -2.75 40.50 42.28
CA ASP A 754 -1.62 41.22 42.91
C ASP A 754 -0.31 40.45 42.98
N ASP A 755 -0.38 39.10 42.94
CA ASP A 755 0.82 38.24 42.89
C ASP A 755 1.49 38.28 41.53
N PHE A 756 0.83 38.75 40.48
CA PHE A 756 1.32 38.81 39.08
C PHE A 756 1.55 40.22 38.61
N VAL A 757 0.64 41.16 38.93
CA VAL A 757 0.68 42.53 38.43
C VAL A 757 0.25 43.48 39.54
N SER A 758 1.10 44.48 39.79
CA SER A 758 0.77 45.47 40.85
C SER A 758 -0.51 46.23 40.56
N PRO A 759 -1.24 46.70 41.61
CA PRO A 759 -2.46 47.48 41.43
C PRO A 759 -2.25 48.75 40.60
N GLU A 760 -1.08 49.42 40.76
CA GLU A 760 -0.72 50.61 40.01
C GLU A 760 -0.56 50.30 38.53
N GLU A 761 0.11 49.22 38.19
CA GLU A 761 0.33 48.83 36.80
C GLU A 761 -1.00 48.39 36.14
N ARG A 762 -1.85 47.69 36.84
CA ARG A 762 -3.21 47.36 36.35
C ARG A 762 -4.04 48.62 36.08
N ALA A 763 -3.98 49.58 37.00
CA ALA A 763 -4.69 50.87 36.79
C ALA A 763 -4.15 51.60 35.55
N ARG A 764 -2.85 51.60 35.33
CA ARG A 764 -2.22 52.16 34.15
C ARG A 764 -2.62 51.43 32.85
N LEU A 765 -2.63 50.14 32.85
CA LEU A 765 -3.03 49.31 31.70
C LEU A 765 -4.54 49.44 31.39
N ALA A 766 -5.36 49.66 32.38
CA ALA A 766 -6.80 49.91 32.21
C ALA A 766 -7.12 51.21 31.47
N LEU A 767 -6.19 52.18 31.43
CA LEU A 767 -6.36 53.43 30.67
C LEU A 767 -6.19 53.23 29.14
N LEU A 768 -5.66 52.07 28.70
CA LEU A 768 -5.60 51.78 27.25
C LEU A 768 -7.01 51.68 26.66
N PRO A 769 -7.27 52.29 25.50
CA PRO A 769 -8.63 52.30 24.88
C PRO A 769 -9.08 50.89 24.50
N GLU A 770 -10.30 50.56 24.80
CA GLU A 770 -10.95 49.30 24.36
C GLU A 770 -11.61 49.48 22.98
N MET A 771 -11.77 50.71 22.55
CA MET A 771 -12.51 51.08 21.37
C MET A 771 -12.00 52.39 20.81
N VAL A 772 -11.98 52.50 19.49
CA VAL A 772 -11.68 53.76 18.78
C VAL A 772 -12.73 54.04 17.73
N LEU A 773 -12.88 55.32 17.36
CA LEU A 773 -13.76 55.70 16.25
C LEU A 773 -12.98 55.65 14.92
N VAL A 774 -13.50 54.90 13.95
CA VAL A 774 -13.01 54.85 12.58
C VAL A 774 -14.17 55.28 11.67
N ARG A 775 -14.06 56.40 10.98
CA ARG A 775 -15.16 56.99 10.18
C ARG A 775 -16.50 57.11 10.94
N ASP A 776 -16.46 57.65 12.16
CA ASP A 776 -17.59 57.79 13.07
C ASP A 776 -18.27 56.46 13.49
N ARG A 777 -17.59 55.36 13.36
CA ARG A 777 -18.06 54.04 13.83
C ARG A 777 -17.10 53.48 14.87
N GLU A 778 -17.67 52.80 15.84
CA GLU A 778 -16.93 52.12 16.89
C GLU A 778 -16.22 50.91 16.35
N ALA A 779 -14.87 50.86 16.52
CA ALA A 779 -14.00 49.72 16.22
C ALA A 779 -13.38 49.23 17.53
N TRP A 780 -13.64 47.99 17.88
CA TRP A 780 -13.08 47.35 19.07
C TRP A 780 -11.62 47.02 18.89
N ILE A 781 -10.82 47.12 19.96
CA ILE A 781 -9.40 46.84 20.00
C ILE A 781 -9.20 45.59 20.85
N ASP A 782 -8.61 44.54 20.27
CA ASP A 782 -8.09 43.39 20.99
C ASP A 782 -6.57 43.53 21.12
N TYR A 783 -6.08 43.63 22.34
CA TYR A 783 -4.65 43.62 22.61
C TYR A 783 -4.13 42.21 22.58
N ASP A 784 -2.93 42.00 21.98
CA ASP A 784 -2.30 40.71 21.85
C ASP A 784 -0.77 40.85 21.96
N VAL A 785 -0.05 39.73 22.11
CA VAL A 785 1.41 39.66 22.18
C VAL A 785 1.91 38.78 21.05
N GLU A 786 2.76 39.31 20.21
CA GLU A 786 3.42 38.59 19.14
C GLU A 786 4.91 38.36 19.50
N GLU A 787 5.48 37.30 18.93
CA GLU A 787 6.86 36.90 19.11
C GLU A 787 7.65 37.12 17.82
N ARG A 788 8.84 37.79 17.92
CA ARG A 788 9.73 37.97 16.78
C ARG A 788 10.56 36.73 16.56
N PRO A 789 11.18 36.59 15.37
CA PRO A 789 12.06 35.45 15.07
C PRO A 789 13.25 35.29 16.03
N ASP A 790 13.63 36.39 16.73
CA ASP A 790 14.67 36.41 17.75
C ASP A 790 14.21 35.97 19.15
N GLY A 791 12.93 35.61 19.28
CA GLY A 791 12.29 35.19 20.53
C GLY A 791 11.84 36.37 21.43
N SER A 792 12.04 37.63 20.99
CA SER A 792 11.52 38.80 21.71
C SER A 792 10.02 38.98 21.51
N ARG A 793 9.33 39.41 22.58
CA ARG A 793 7.89 39.64 22.56
C ARG A 793 7.57 41.12 22.48
N PHE A 794 6.50 41.45 21.78
CA PHE A 794 6.04 42.82 21.66
C PHE A 794 4.48 42.84 21.60
N GLY A 795 3.91 43.95 22.08
CA GLY A 795 2.45 44.15 22.06
C GLY A 795 1.96 44.62 20.70
N VAL A 796 0.80 44.11 20.32
CA VAL A 796 0.06 44.56 19.14
C VAL A 796 -1.40 44.94 19.54
N ALA A 797 -2.00 45.86 18.76
CA ALA A 797 -3.38 46.25 18.90
C ALA A 797 -4.15 45.82 17.65
N ARG A 798 -5.08 44.90 17.78
CA ARG A 798 -5.84 44.35 16.65
C ARG A 798 -7.19 45.06 16.57
N LEU A 799 -7.38 45.85 15.52
CA LEU A 799 -8.63 46.51 15.23
C LEU A 799 -9.64 45.54 14.61
N ARG A 800 -10.83 45.47 15.22
CA ARG A 800 -11.95 44.70 14.62
C ARG A 800 -12.78 45.66 13.76
N LEU A 801 -12.73 45.48 12.46
CA LEU A 801 -13.36 46.32 11.48
C LEU A 801 -14.54 45.62 10.80
N PRO A 802 -15.65 46.32 10.52
CA PRO A 802 -16.67 45.84 9.58
C PRO A 802 -16.08 45.74 8.16
N GLU A 803 -16.39 44.68 7.40
CA GLU A 803 -15.85 44.44 6.05
C GLU A 803 -16.03 45.63 5.11
N LYS A 804 -17.23 46.26 5.17
CA LYS A 804 -17.52 47.41 4.33
C LYS A 804 -16.61 48.62 4.57
N ILE A 805 -16.13 48.79 5.81
CA ILE A 805 -15.17 49.84 6.16
C ILE A 805 -13.78 49.41 5.76
N ALA A 806 -13.39 48.22 6.10
CA ALA A 806 -12.03 47.68 5.82
C ALA A 806 -11.66 47.73 4.33
N ARG A 807 -12.61 47.49 3.41
CA ARG A 807 -12.36 47.53 1.96
C ARG A 807 -12.03 48.90 1.37
N SER A 808 -12.42 49.96 2.05
CA SER A 808 -12.21 51.32 1.54
C SER A 808 -11.42 52.20 2.51
N LEU A 809 -10.96 51.68 3.62
CA LEU A 809 -10.18 52.40 4.62
C LEU A 809 -8.78 52.72 4.08
N THR A 810 -8.30 53.88 4.41
CA THR A 810 -6.94 54.36 4.05
C THR A 810 -6.07 54.48 5.32
N GLU A 811 -4.76 54.34 5.20
CA GLU A 811 -3.85 54.48 6.35
C GLU A 811 -4.00 55.84 7.09
N ALA A 812 -4.32 56.92 6.36
CA ALA A 812 -4.52 58.25 6.95
C ALA A 812 -5.75 58.31 7.88
N GLU A 813 -6.68 57.35 7.79
CA GLU A 813 -7.91 57.30 8.59
C GLU A 813 -7.77 56.42 9.81
N LEU A 814 -6.61 55.78 9.98
CA LEU A 814 -6.34 54.93 11.11
C LEU A 814 -6.01 55.72 12.37
N PRO A 815 -6.51 55.30 13.53
CA PRO A 815 -6.13 55.92 14.80
C PRO A 815 -4.62 55.72 15.12
N VAL A 816 -4.03 56.65 15.78
CA VAL A 816 -2.66 56.52 16.28
C VAL A 816 -2.70 55.77 17.62
N LEU A 817 -2.08 54.59 17.70
CA LEU A 817 -1.95 53.80 18.90
C LEU A 817 -0.49 53.73 19.35
N ASP A 818 -0.29 53.36 20.60
CA ASP A 818 1.03 53.25 21.23
C ASP A 818 1.90 52.08 20.73
N ARG A 819 1.30 51.23 19.90
CA ARG A 819 1.90 49.97 19.41
C ARG A 819 1.47 49.64 18.00
N PRO A 820 2.13 48.68 17.32
CA PRO A 820 1.74 48.22 15.98
C PRO A 820 0.31 47.76 15.92
N MET A 821 -0.41 48.22 14.89
CA MET A 821 -1.77 47.74 14.62
C MET A 821 -1.76 46.48 13.80
N ARG A 822 -2.80 45.67 14.05
CA ARG A 822 -3.18 44.51 13.27
C ARG A 822 -4.67 44.63 12.96
N PHE A 823 -5.14 43.92 11.98
CA PHE A 823 -6.51 44.04 11.51
C PHE A 823 -7.24 42.69 11.57
N ALA A 824 -8.55 42.78 11.91
CA ALA A 824 -9.42 41.63 11.87
C ALA A 824 -10.79 42.05 11.34
N VAL A 825 -11.32 41.34 10.36
CA VAL A 825 -12.64 41.55 9.77
C VAL A 825 -13.46 40.29 9.96
N VAL A 826 -14.62 40.44 10.60
CA VAL A 826 -15.62 39.36 10.71
C VAL A 826 -16.47 39.34 9.44
N ARG A 827 -16.35 38.29 8.66
CA ARG A 827 -17.04 38.13 7.38
C ARG A 827 -18.29 37.28 7.55
N GLY A 828 -19.38 37.93 8.00
CA GLY A 828 -20.68 37.28 8.26
C GLY A 828 -20.53 36.16 9.31
N GLN A 829 -21.13 35.00 9.06
CA GLN A 829 -20.96 33.81 9.94
C GLN A 829 -19.71 32.97 9.59
N ARG A 830 -18.89 33.42 8.66
CA ARG A 830 -17.89 32.64 7.99
C ARG A 830 -16.44 32.81 8.49
N GLY A 831 -16.20 33.33 9.67
CA GLY A 831 -14.88 33.47 10.27
C GLY A 831 -14.28 34.89 10.17
N ALA A 832 -13.07 35.09 10.71
CA ALA A 832 -12.37 36.37 10.72
C ALA A 832 -11.17 36.31 9.78
N VAL A 833 -11.12 37.27 8.84
CA VAL A 833 -9.91 37.56 8.06
C VAL A 833 -8.97 38.35 8.95
N LYS A 834 -7.73 37.92 9.12
CA LYS A 834 -6.70 38.60 9.92
C LYS A 834 -5.57 39.03 9.00
N ALA A 835 -5.02 40.21 9.19
CA ALA A 835 -3.87 40.72 8.44
C ALA A 835 -2.99 41.58 9.32
N ASP A 836 -1.72 41.67 8.95
CA ASP A 836 -0.73 42.45 9.66
C ASP A 836 -0.71 43.91 9.20
N THR A 837 -1.12 44.18 7.96
CA THR A 837 -1.21 45.51 7.37
C THR A 837 -2.57 45.74 6.75
N LEU A 838 -2.93 47.00 6.48
CA LEU A 838 -4.18 47.35 5.84
C LEU A 838 -4.24 46.86 4.39
N ASP A 839 -3.12 46.99 3.66
CA ASP A 839 -3.02 46.54 2.26
C ASP A 839 -3.21 45.02 2.17
N GLU A 840 -2.54 44.26 3.03
CA GLU A 840 -2.71 42.81 3.13
C GLU A 840 -4.16 42.44 3.45
N LEU A 841 -4.80 43.18 4.37
CA LEU A 841 -6.22 42.94 4.69
C LEU A 841 -7.10 43.10 3.47
N GLN A 842 -6.91 44.19 2.71
CA GLN A 842 -7.69 44.48 1.52
C GLN A 842 -7.48 43.43 0.43
N GLU A 843 -6.23 43.00 0.22
CA GLU A 843 -5.89 41.91 -0.71
C GLU A 843 -6.55 40.59 -0.31
N LEU A 844 -6.51 40.22 0.99
CA LEU A 844 -7.17 39.02 1.51
C LEU A 844 -8.70 39.09 1.41
N LEU A 845 -9.30 40.26 1.57
CA LEU A 845 -10.73 40.45 1.41
C LEU A 845 -11.19 40.30 -0.05
N ASP A 846 -10.34 40.52 -1.02
CA ASP A 846 -10.62 40.40 -2.44
C ASP A 846 -10.43 38.95 -2.98
N ARG A 847 -9.70 38.11 -2.24
CA ARG A 847 -9.54 36.70 -2.60
C ARG A 847 -10.85 35.92 -2.41
N PRO A 848 -11.18 35.00 -3.34
CA PRO A 848 -12.26 34.04 -3.10
C PRO A 848 -11.87 33.08 -1.96
N TRP A 849 -12.89 32.62 -1.21
CA TRP A 849 -12.69 31.67 -0.12
C TRP A 849 -12.10 30.36 -0.62
N SER A 850 -11.09 29.86 0.06
CA SER A 850 -10.52 28.54 -0.22
C SER A 850 -11.46 27.42 0.21
N THR A 851 -11.33 26.26 -0.42
CA THR A 851 -12.11 25.04 -0.08
C THR A 851 -11.89 24.61 1.38
N ASP A 852 -10.70 24.84 1.92
CA ASP A 852 -10.33 24.48 3.31
C ASP A 852 -10.98 25.43 4.32
N GLU A 853 -11.10 26.71 4.01
CA GLU A 853 -11.83 27.67 4.83
C GLU A 853 -13.31 27.34 4.89
N ILE A 854 -13.91 26.94 3.76
CA ILE A 854 -15.30 26.47 3.68
C ILE A 854 -15.50 25.15 4.46
N ALA A 855 -14.54 24.23 4.39
CA ALA A 855 -14.61 22.94 5.09
C ALA A 855 -14.44 23.08 6.61
N THR A 856 -13.55 23.99 7.05
CA THR A 856 -13.32 24.26 8.48
C THR A 856 -14.56 24.86 9.14
N GLU A 857 -15.34 25.63 8.40
CA GLU A 857 -16.57 26.20 8.90
C GLU A 857 -17.72 25.20 9.00
N ARG A 858 -17.85 24.29 8.03
CA ARG A 858 -18.82 23.18 8.12
C ARG A 858 -18.61 22.34 9.37
N LYS A 859 -17.34 22.03 9.73
CA LYS A 859 -17.01 21.29 10.97
C LYS A 859 -17.34 22.06 12.25
N ARG A 860 -17.27 23.41 12.25
CA ARG A 860 -17.64 24.23 13.40
C ARG A 860 -19.17 24.35 13.61
N ASP A 861 -19.94 24.31 12.53
CA ASP A 861 -21.41 24.30 12.63
C ASP A 861 -21.97 22.97 13.14
N ASP A 862 -21.33 21.83 12.79
CA ASP A 862 -21.70 20.50 13.28
C ASP A 862 -21.39 20.30 14.78
N THR A 863 -20.50 21.10 15.36
CA THR A 863 -20.08 20.99 16.78
C THR A 863 -20.86 21.92 17.71
N LYS A 864 -21.73 22.77 17.19
CA LYS A 864 -22.59 23.60 18.05
C LYS A 864 -23.80 22.78 18.57
N PRO A 865 -24.02 22.69 19.90
CA PRO A 865 -25.20 22.03 20.43
C PRO A 865 -26.44 22.72 19.88
N GLN A 866 -27.33 21.97 19.25
CA GLN A 866 -28.64 22.44 18.82
C GLN A 866 -29.40 22.93 20.06
N HIS A 867 -29.45 24.23 20.24
CA HIS A 867 -30.35 24.82 21.21
C HIS A 867 -31.80 24.53 20.77
N ASN A 868 -32.44 23.61 21.51
CA ASN A 868 -33.86 23.33 21.42
C ASN A 868 -34.64 24.64 21.37
N ARG A 869 -35.09 25.02 20.20
CA ARG A 869 -36.19 26.00 20.05
C ARG A 869 -37.44 25.34 20.61
N ARG A 870 -37.81 25.71 21.83
CA ARG A 870 -39.16 25.44 22.36
C ARG A 870 -40.16 26.09 21.42
N PRO A 871 -41.19 25.38 20.96
CA PRO A 871 -42.26 26.01 20.21
C PRO A 871 -43.07 26.96 21.13
N PHE A 872 -43.24 28.17 20.64
CA PHE A 872 -44.10 29.17 21.24
C PHE A 872 -45.53 28.64 21.24
N HIS A 873 -46.08 28.31 22.40
CA HIS A 873 -47.50 28.03 22.58
C HIS A 873 -48.28 29.35 22.57
N GLY A 874 -48.87 29.67 21.43
CA GLY A 874 -49.98 30.59 21.35
C GLY A 874 -51.24 29.96 21.96
N LYS A 875 -51.76 30.57 23.01
CA LYS A 875 -53.09 30.26 23.53
C LYS A 875 -54.16 30.83 22.56
N HIS A 876 -55.12 29.96 22.18
CA HIS A 876 -56.53 30.40 22.04
C HIS A 876 -57.46 29.15 22.17
N PRO A 877 -58.73 29.38 22.58
CA PRO A 877 -59.44 28.40 23.41
C PRO A 877 -60.72 27.82 22.75
N HIS A 878 -61.24 26.80 23.43
CA HIS A 878 -62.60 26.23 23.39
C HIS A 878 -63.14 25.54 22.13
N GLY A 879 -63.60 24.35 22.37
CA GLY A 879 -64.58 23.65 21.57
C GLY A 879 -64.66 22.18 21.83
N GLY A 880 -65.56 21.74 22.65
CA GLY A 880 -65.79 20.38 23.13
C GLY A 880 -66.28 19.37 22.07
N GLY A 881 -66.24 18.15 22.43
CA GLY A 881 -66.86 17.08 21.64
C GLY A 881 -66.40 15.67 22.06
N LYS A 882 -67.17 15.08 22.93
CA LYS A 882 -67.11 13.65 23.34
C LYS A 882 -67.30 12.69 22.15
N ARG A 883 -66.61 11.55 22.09
CA ARG A 883 -67.24 10.19 22.11
C ARG A 883 -66.24 9.07 21.77
N ASN A 884 -66.13 8.15 22.70
CA ASN A 884 -66.19 6.69 22.63
C ASN A 884 -65.41 5.87 21.57
N GLY A 885 -64.68 4.91 22.11
CA GLY A 885 -64.01 3.79 21.49
C GLY A 885 -64.93 2.77 20.75
N PRO A 886 -64.61 1.52 20.52
CA PRO A 886 -63.69 0.63 21.23
C PRO A 886 -62.81 -0.35 20.33
N ARG A 887 -61.88 -1.03 21.01
CA ARG A 887 -61.34 -2.41 20.81
C ARG A 887 -61.57 -3.18 19.51
N GLY A 888 -60.49 -3.72 18.98
CA GLY A 888 -60.51 -4.89 18.09
C GLY A 888 -59.15 -5.63 17.98
N ARG A 889 -59.13 -6.80 18.59
CA ARG A 889 -58.05 -7.84 18.52
C ARG A 889 -58.06 -8.57 17.16
N GLY A 890 -56.91 -9.15 16.79
CA GLY A 890 -56.80 -10.28 15.86
C GLY A 890 -55.50 -10.28 15.13
N ARG A 891 -54.47 -10.98 15.46
CA ARG A 891 -54.10 -12.40 15.33
C ARG A 891 -53.88 -12.92 13.89
N ARG A 892 -52.62 -13.41 13.67
CA ARG A 892 -52.10 -14.47 12.78
C ARG A 892 -52.09 -14.18 11.26
N GLY A 893 -51.06 -14.49 10.57
CA GLY A 893 -50.11 -15.57 10.45
C GLY A 893 -49.74 -15.77 8.96
N ARG A 894 -48.55 -15.94 8.69
CA ARG A 894 -47.78 -16.92 7.91
C ARG A 894 -46.39 -16.39 7.61
#